data_fb7cd0f784dbe7c573d9fab7c3f674ad
#
_entry.id   fb7cd0f784dbe7c573d9fab7c3f674ad
#
_cell.length_a   1.000
_cell.length_b   1.000
_cell.length_c   1.000
_cell.angle_alpha   90.00
_cell.angle_beta   90.00
_cell.angle_gamma   90.00
#
_symmetry.space_group_name_H-M   'P 1'
#
loop_
_entity.id
_entity.type
_entity.pdbx_description
1 polymer ?
#
loop_
_entity_poly.entity_id
_entity_poly.type
_entity_poly.pdbx_seq_one_letter_code
_entity_poly.pdbx_strand_id
1 'polypeptide(L)'
;MKFITCGTAVLLLLLVPVATKGGSVLRVTDFGADPTGARPCHAGIAKACTAAKTGDTVLFPSGTYSLAKHIWIGNKSRLTLRGEPNAVIRMHFNPEGPENESSGAFCIDGCQDFKMESLTVTTDNPIGCAGRITGKDVAARTVDFLVDKACPFTGREHFFQINTCDEEGMPDRAIETHERIHAVTNAAGTVRYVGIPYSVLDERHVRITLPKWASVASVTNGHRALLRYSRNYGPPLCMANTRRALIQDVEISRTPSVGATVGTGMRDVTFRRFNIRPAAGDPALHASNSDGIHVIGCAGTIRLEDCHFKGLGDDAFNVHSMGGEIAACDAEKGTASFILRSVDRKPRPLMRGWAVTGDSLDVYDPKTFCRKGTIKLTSYNNGQATFTPVKFAVCVGDIVANPNHQPAVRIKDCSVENTRARAFLLQTRHASVENSTFRGLPSPAILVTSDIKTWNEMAPTFDTEIRGCTFEKCAMSVQGTALAAVVAKLNHDNTPSGYPAGALCNVSICENRFSDIGTAAIYVECTKGTWICDNVLRRTWIRKDPAEADIRLHRCADVHLADNVSDGGASCRVSGFDNSPRLAEIFADHMVLQAKKPIRVFGFGEGRVSVTFCGHTSSAESHFGRWALELPAMEAGGPYEMSVVLGDRKQVLKDVMLGDVLVMAGQSNMQFTLGESTTKERFADPRIRMFSTTRLERSAFGTTDGWMPLDKKTSCAWSAIGCETAVRLAQATGRAVGVINCYQGASVVEAWMPRKLALQKRFQLPADKCAHHEDREDLYSLWNRNGRLYERQFSAFAGFPVASVSWYQGESNSGSIEEGTLYAEKLKAMIGQWREDLLDKTLPFHVLQLAADTTGGSNHAAWNAVKTSQEKVATTVPGVTLVRTDDICEPDKGIHPPTKSRIAERLFSHIFRFVH
;
A
#
# COMPACT_ATOMS: atom_id res chain seq x y z
N MET A 1 37.56 -36.41 12.29
CA MET A 1 38.97 -36.12 12.64
C MET A 1 39.45 -34.91 11.87
N LYS A 2 40.04 -33.96 12.54
CA LYS A 2 40.62 -32.68 12.18
C LYS A 2 39.63 -31.52 12.08
N PHE A 3 39.50 -30.82 13.20
CA PHE A 3 39.05 -29.44 13.36
C PHE A 3 40.07 -28.49 12.74
N ILE A 4 39.59 -27.55 11.95
CA ILE A 4 40.39 -26.36 11.63
C ILE A 4 39.67 -25.18 12.31
N THR A 5 40.29 -24.69 13.35
CA THR A 5 39.96 -23.44 14.04
C THR A 5 40.39 -22.27 13.14
N CYS A 6 39.44 -21.46 12.68
CA CYS A 6 39.74 -20.18 12.07
C CYS A 6 39.50 -19.08 13.12
N GLY A 7 40.55 -18.44 13.57
CA GLY A 7 40.52 -17.37 14.55
C GLY A 7 39.95 -16.08 13.93
N THR A 8 38.93 -15.58 14.54
CA THR A 8 38.33 -14.29 14.19
C THR A 8 39.10 -13.20 14.95
N ALA A 9 39.91 -12.42 14.24
CA ALA A 9 40.50 -11.21 14.79
C ALA A 9 39.42 -10.15 14.96
N VAL A 10 39.07 -9.81 16.19
CA VAL A 10 38.20 -8.68 16.52
C VAL A 10 39.03 -7.40 16.37
N LEU A 11 38.80 -6.66 15.31
CA LEU A 11 39.34 -5.32 15.11
C LEU A 11 38.50 -4.34 15.95
N LEU A 12 39.01 -3.96 17.12
CA LEU A 12 38.43 -2.88 17.92
C LEU A 12 38.67 -1.55 17.17
N LEU A 13 37.69 -1.11 16.40
CA LEU A 13 37.63 0.28 15.89
C LEU A 13 37.23 1.19 17.06
N LEU A 14 38.20 1.87 17.63
CA LEU A 14 38.00 3.03 18.47
C LEU A 14 37.23 4.10 17.66
N LEU A 15 35.95 4.24 17.91
CA LEU A 15 35.14 5.37 17.47
C LEU A 15 35.63 6.64 18.22
N VAL A 16 36.62 7.33 17.64
CA VAL A 16 36.85 8.74 17.97
C VAL A 16 35.63 9.48 17.44
N PRO A 17 34.93 10.30 18.25
CA PRO A 17 33.88 11.14 17.73
C PRO A 17 34.56 12.19 16.81
N VAL A 18 34.52 11.94 15.50
CA VAL A 18 34.84 12.97 14.53
C VAL A 18 33.72 14.00 14.64
N ALA A 19 34.02 15.13 15.24
CA ALA A 19 33.17 16.32 15.15
C ALA A 19 32.95 16.57 13.65
N THR A 20 31.75 16.34 13.17
CA THR A 20 31.35 16.62 11.78
C THR A 20 31.37 18.13 11.63
N LYS A 21 32.46 18.67 11.06
CA LYS A 21 32.44 20.04 10.51
C LYS A 21 31.27 20.08 9.56
N GLY A 22 30.30 20.97 9.78
CA GLY A 22 29.20 21.21 8.86
C GLY A 22 29.80 21.42 7.45
N GLY A 23 29.17 20.83 6.41
CA GLY A 23 29.63 20.97 5.04
C GLY A 23 29.70 22.44 4.63
N SER A 24 30.52 22.74 3.62
CA SER A 24 30.65 24.09 3.07
C SER A 24 29.41 24.47 2.27
N VAL A 25 29.12 25.76 2.17
CA VAL A 25 28.07 26.32 1.32
C VAL A 25 28.72 26.90 0.06
N LEU A 26 28.38 26.37 -1.09
CA LEU A 26 28.86 26.82 -2.41
C LEU A 26 27.72 27.58 -3.10
N ARG A 27 27.82 28.88 -3.22
CA ARG A 27 26.83 29.69 -3.93
C ARG A 27 27.04 29.52 -5.44
N VAL A 28 26.02 29.20 -6.21
CA VAL A 28 26.14 28.99 -7.66
C VAL A 28 26.61 30.26 -8.39
N THR A 29 26.32 31.46 -7.84
CA THR A 29 26.77 32.76 -8.35
C THR A 29 28.28 32.90 -8.30
N ASP A 30 28.96 32.34 -7.29
CA ASP A 30 30.43 32.39 -7.17
C ASP A 30 31.14 31.55 -8.25
N PHE A 31 30.36 30.67 -8.91
CA PHE A 31 30.82 29.84 -10.02
C PHE A 31 30.35 30.38 -11.39
N GLY A 32 29.79 31.59 -11.42
CA GLY A 32 29.38 32.29 -12.63
C GLY A 32 27.95 31.99 -13.10
N ALA A 33 27.09 31.47 -12.23
CA ALA A 33 25.65 31.37 -12.55
C ALA A 33 25.00 32.75 -12.45
N ASP A 34 24.23 33.12 -13.48
CA ASP A 34 23.53 34.41 -13.59
C ASP A 34 22.14 34.32 -12.94
N PRO A 35 21.90 35.00 -11.79
CA PRO A 35 20.59 34.95 -11.12
C PRO A 35 19.52 35.84 -11.79
N THR A 36 19.84 36.59 -12.84
CA THR A 36 18.87 37.45 -13.55
C THR A 36 18.01 36.69 -14.56
N GLY A 37 18.44 35.47 -14.94
CA GLY A 37 17.80 34.67 -16.00
C GLY A 37 18.06 35.16 -17.42
N ALA A 38 18.88 36.20 -17.61
CA ALA A 38 19.15 36.78 -18.93
C ALA A 38 20.03 35.86 -19.80
N ARG A 39 20.86 35.05 -19.18
CA ARG A 39 21.80 34.15 -19.87
C ARG A 39 21.71 32.71 -19.34
N PRO A 40 21.94 31.70 -20.20
CA PRO A 40 22.05 30.32 -19.76
C PRO A 40 23.20 30.14 -18.75
N CYS A 41 22.89 29.59 -17.59
CA CYS A 41 23.85 29.46 -16.48
C CYS A 41 24.20 28.01 -16.09
N HIS A 42 23.79 27.02 -16.90
CA HIS A 42 24.03 25.60 -16.63
C HIS A 42 25.50 25.26 -16.35
N ALA A 43 26.48 25.93 -17.02
CA ALA A 43 27.90 25.68 -16.82
C ALA A 43 28.39 26.12 -15.42
N GLY A 44 27.91 27.26 -14.89
CA GLY A 44 28.23 27.72 -13.55
C GLY A 44 27.67 26.80 -12.47
N ILE A 45 26.41 26.39 -12.62
CA ILE A 45 25.76 25.46 -11.69
C ILE A 45 26.48 24.10 -11.70
N ALA A 46 26.80 23.57 -12.89
CA ALA A 46 27.53 22.32 -13.03
C ALA A 46 28.91 22.36 -12.35
N LYS A 47 29.65 23.51 -12.46
CA LYS A 47 30.92 23.72 -11.76
C LYS A 47 30.74 23.68 -10.26
N ALA A 48 29.72 24.35 -9.69
CA ALA A 48 29.42 24.33 -8.27
C ALA A 48 29.11 22.90 -7.78
N CYS A 49 28.24 22.17 -8.50
CA CYS A 49 27.91 20.77 -8.19
C CYS A 49 29.14 19.84 -8.27
N THR A 50 30.03 20.07 -9.23
CA THR A 50 31.26 19.30 -9.38
C THR A 50 32.24 19.57 -8.23
N ALA A 51 32.41 20.84 -7.83
CA ALA A 51 33.31 21.25 -6.73
C ALA A 51 32.80 20.78 -5.36
N ALA A 52 31.50 20.59 -5.19
CA ALA A 52 30.89 20.16 -3.94
C ALA A 52 31.41 18.80 -3.47
N LYS A 53 31.78 18.74 -2.19
CA LYS A 53 32.24 17.53 -1.48
C LYS A 53 31.11 16.90 -0.67
N THR A 54 31.41 15.77 -0.05
CA THR A 54 30.47 15.08 0.85
C THR A 54 30.03 15.99 2.01
N GLY A 55 28.72 16.19 2.13
CA GLY A 55 28.10 17.01 3.17
C GLY A 55 27.92 18.49 2.81
N ASP A 56 28.40 18.93 1.64
CA ASP A 56 28.27 20.32 1.21
C ASP A 56 26.83 20.66 0.74
N THR A 57 26.55 21.96 0.75
CA THR A 57 25.33 22.55 0.20
C THR A 57 25.66 23.40 -1.02
N VAL A 58 25.05 23.10 -2.16
CA VAL A 58 25.03 23.98 -3.34
C VAL A 58 23.81 24.90 -3.19
N LEU A 59 24.08 26.19 -2.96
CA LEU A 59 23.07 27.18 -2.68
C LEU A 59 22.73 27.99 -3.94
N PHE A 60 21.45 28.11 -4.23
CA PHE A 60 20.90 29.02 -5.24
C PHE A 60 20.34 30.26 -4.54
N PRO A 61 21.07 31.38 -4.56
CA PRO A 61 20.54 32.66 -4.09
C PRO A 61 19.20 33.03 -4.77
N SER A 62 18.47 33.96 -4.18
CA SER A 62 17.24 34.52 -4.79
C SER A 62 17.51 34.97 -6.22
N GLY A 63 16.64 34.56 -7.17
CA GLY A 63 16.78 34.92 -8.58
C GLY A 63 16.30 33.80 -9.54
N THR A 64 16.44 34.06 -10.85
CA THR A 64 16.05 33.12 -11.89
C THR A 64 17.29 32.59 -12.62
N TYR A 65 17.42 31.27 -12.68
CA TYR A 65 18.54 30.57 -13.29
C TYR A 65 18.08 29.87 -14.59
N SER A 66 18.46 30.42 -15.75
CA SER A 66 18.06 29.88 -17.04
C SER A 66 18.95 28.70 -17.45
N LEU A 67 18.35 27.57 -17.83
CA LEU A 67 19.03 26.35 -18.25
C LEU A 67 18.79 26.06 -19.73
N ALA A 68 19.84 26.01 -20.53
CA ALA A 68 19.80 25.50 -21.90
C ALA A 68 20.06 23.97 -21.97
N LYS A 69 20.61 23.39 -20.90
CA LYS A 69 20.89 21.96 -20.77
C LYS A 69 20.68 21.54 -19.34
N HIS A 70 20.37 20.27 -19.10
CA HIS A 70 20.24 19.73 -17.75
C HIS A 70 21.59 19.68 -17.02
N ILE A 71 21.54 19.71 -15.72
CA ILE A 71 22.67 19.59 -14.80
C ILE A 71 22.80 18.14 -14.37
N TRP A 72 23.94 17.53 -14.65
CA TRP A 72 24.26 16.17 -14.23
C TRP A 72 24.99 16.18 -12.88
N ILE A 73 24.48 15.42 -11.91
CA ILE A 73 25.06 15.29 -10.57
C ILE A 73 25.26 13.81 -10.30
N GLY A 74 26.52 13.38 -10.29
CA GLY A 74 26.85 11.95 -10.14
C GLY A 74 27.74 11.66 -8.95
N ASN A 75 27.54 10.48 -8.33
CA ASN A 75 28.40 9.89 -7.31
C ASN A 75 28.69 10.80 -6.10
N LYS A 76 27.70 11.56 -5.62
CA LYS A 76 27.82 12.44 -4.44
C LYS A 76 27.16 11.80 -3.22
N SER A 77 27.76 12.08 -2.04
CA SER A 77 27.19 11.68 -0.75
C SER A 77 26.82 12.88 0.10
N ARG A 78 25.64 12.85 0.71
CA ARG A 78 25.12 13.91 1.59
C ARG A 78 25.17 15.31 0.97
N LEU A 79 24.96 15.39 -0.35
CA LEU A 79 24.88 16.65 -1.07
C LEU A 79 23.50 17.25 -0.92
N THR A 80 23.40 18.54 -0.59
CA THR A 80 22.17 19.30 -0.59
C THR A 80 22.16 20.34 -1.70
N LEU A 81 21.13 20.34 -2.54
CA LEU A 81 20.77 21.50 -3.39
C LEU A 81 19.71 22.32 -2.66
N ARG A 82 19.98 23.61 -2.41
CA ARG A 82 19.06 24.47 -1.66
C ARG A 82 18.83 25.80 -2.37
N GLY A 83 17.55 26.18 -2.52
CA GLY A 83 17.17 27.52 -2.92
C GLY A 83 16.99 28.46 -1.74
N GLU A 84 17.38 29.72 -1.90
CA GLU A 84 16.86 30.81 -1.08
C GLU A 84 15.43 31.15 -1.54
N PRO A 85 14.61 31.88 -0.75
CA PRO A 85 13.29 32.32 -1.20
C PRO A 85 13.33 32.95 -2.59
N ASN A 86 12.39 32.54 -3.48
CA ASN A 86 12.31 32.97 -4.89
C ASN A 86 13.49 32.49 -5.78
N ALA A 87 14.19 31.43 -5.42
CA ALA A 87 15.12 30.77 -6.33
C ALA A 87 14.34 29.96 -7.38
N VAL A 88 14.42 30.34 -8.63
CA VAL A 88 13.68 29.76 -9.75
C VAL A 88 14.64 29.16 -10.77
N ILE A 89 14.44 27.89 -11.08
CA ILE A 89 15.11 27.20 -12.19
C ILE A 89 14.19 27.29 -13.41
N ARG A 90 14.67 27.94 -14.47
CA ARG A 90 13.91 28.12 -15.70
C ARG A 90 14.50 27.27 -16.82
N MET A 91 13.79 26.20 -17.17
CA MET A 91 14.17 25.29 -18.25
C MET A 91 13.83 25.92 -19.60
N HIS A 92 14.63 25.58 -20.60
CA HIS A 92 14.32 25.92 -21.99
C HIS A 92 13.27 24.95 -22.55
N PHE A 93 12.26 25.50 -23.21
CA PHE A 93 11.23 24.76 -23.95
C PHE A 93 10.85 25.49 -25.24
N ASN A 94 10.89 24.78 -26.37
CA ASN A 94 10.49 25.31 -27.66
C ASN A 94 9.17 24.64 -28.14
N PRO A 95 8.02 25.31 -28.03
CA PRO A 95 6.72 24.76 -28.47
C PRO A 95 6.60 24.61 -29.99
N GLU A 96 7.46 25.27 -30.79
CA GLU A 96 7.51 25.20 -32.26
C GLU A 96 8.57 24.19 -32.75
N GLY A 97 9.35 23.63 -31.85
CA GLY A 97 10.46 22.70 -32.14
C GLY A 97 10.12 21.22 -32.05
N PRO A 98 11.07 20.35 -32.37
CA PRO A 98 10.93 18.92 -32.23
C PRO A 98 10.79 18.49 -30.75
N GLU A 99 10.23 17.29 -30.52
CA GLU A 99 10.01 16.73 -29.18
C GLU A 99 11.23 16.74 -28.24
N ASN A 100 12.44 16.83 -28.74
CA ASN A 100 13.69 16.69 -27.97
C ASN A 100 14.50 18.00 -27.83
N GLU A 101 13.96 19.15 -28.19
CA GLU A 101 14.67 20.44 -28.09
C GLU A 101 14.57 21.12 -26.74
N SER A 102 13.98 20.47 -25.72
CA SER A 102 13.84 21.07 -24.41
C SER A 102 14.92 20.58 -23.44
N SER A 103 15.33 21.44 -22.53
CA SER A 103 16.19 21.01 -21.41
C SER A 103 15.34 20.40 -20.29
N GLY A 104 15.91 19.38 -19.57
CA GLY A 104 15.50 19.09 -18.19
C GLY A 104 16.20 20.03 -17.22
N ALA A 105 16.00 19.85 -15.92
CA ALA A 105 16.75 20.62 -14.94
C ALA A 105 17.86 19.80 -14.30
N PHE A 106 17.56 18.76 -13.52
CA PHE A 106 18.56 18.00 -12.78
C PHE A 106 18.49 16.50 -13.08
N CYS A 107 19.64 15.89 -13.32
CA CYS A 107 19.86 14.45 -13.42
C CYS A 107 20.75 14.01 -12.26
N ILE A 108 20.23 13.21 -11.34
CA ILE A 108 20.90 12.72 -10.14
C ILE A 108 21.19 11.24 -10.34
N ASP A 109 22.47 10.84 -10.30
CA ASP A 109 22.87 9.46 -10.58
C ASP A 109 23.95 8.98 -9.61
N GLY A 110 23.80 7.79 -9.05
CA GLY A 110 24.80 7.17 -8.18
C GLY A 110 25.04 7.92 -6.86
N CYS A 111 24.12 8.75 -6.40
CA CYS A 111 24.26 9.52 -5.17
C CYS A 111 23.76 8.75 -3.95
N GLN A 112 24.14 9.23 -2.77
CA GLN A 112 23.70 8.71 -1.48
C GLN A 112 23.36 9.85 -0.52
N ASP A 113 22.25 9.76 0.22
CA ASP A 113 21.78 10.79 1.13
C ASP A 113 21.63 12.16 0.45
N PHE A 114 21.06 12.14 -0.78
CA PHE A 114 20.86 13.34 -1.57
C PHE A 114 19.66 14.15 -1.08
N LYS A 115 19.80 15.47 -1.03
CA LYS A 115 18.71 16.36 -0.67
C LYS A 115 18.54 17.48 -1.69
N MET A 116 17.29 17.78 -2.07
CA MET A 116 16.90 18.96 -2.85
C MET A 116 15.78 19.68 -2.13
N GLU A 117 15.93 20.96 -1.92
CA GLU A 117 14.95 21.73 -1.13
C GLU A 117 14.79 23.18 -1.58
N SER A 118 13.57 23.68 -1.41
CA SER A 118 13.21 25.10 -1.56
C SER A 118 13.53 25.67 -2.96
N LEU A 119 13.16 24.95 -4.01
CA LEU A 119 13.37 25.38 -5.40
C LEU A 119 12.06 25.39 -6.16
N THR A 120 11.87 26.39 -6.99
CA THR A 120 10.80 26.43 -8.02
C THR A 120 11.39 26.09 -9.37
N VAL A 121 10.70 25.20 -10.13
CA VAL A 121 11.09 24.85 -11.50
C VAL A 121 9.96 25.24 -12.46
N THR A 122 10.30 25.87 -13.58
CA THR A 122 9.36 26.28 -14.62
C THR A 122 10.01 26.23 -16.01
N THR A 123 9.26 26.63 -17.04
CA THR A 123 9.77 26.79 -18.42
C THR A 123 9.77 28.24 -18.85
N ASP A 124 10.59 28.58 -19.82
CA ASP A 124 10.65 29.92 -20.46
C ASP A 124 9.42 30.19 -21.35
N ASN A 125 8.82 29.18 -21.93
CA ASN A 125 7.62 29.27 -22.76
C ASN A 125 6.44 28.51 -22.15
N PRO A 126 5.20 28.87 -22.50
CA PRO A 126 4.01 28.11 -22.14
C PRO A 126 4.06 26.68 -22.71
N ILE A 127 3.47 25.73 -21.98
CA ILE A 127 3.38 24.32 -22.37
C ILE A 127 2.04 23.96 -23.02
N GLY A 128 1.16 24.95 -23.18
CA GLY A 128 -0.14 24.81 -23.81
C GLY A 128 -0.99 26.06 -23.63
N CYS A 129 -2.24 25.99 -24.07
CA CYS A 129 -3.22 27.06 -23.93
C CYS A 129 -4.61 26.54 -23.63
N ALA A 130 -5.42 27.36 -22.97
CA ALA A 130 -6.85 27.15 -22.81
C ALA A 130 -7.65 27.92 -23.86
N GLY A 131 -8.88 27.49 -24.11
CA GLY A 131 -9.78 28.17 -25.02
C GLY A 131 -11.15 27.50 -25.11
N ARG A 132 -11.92 27.87 -26.16
CA ARG A 132 -13.28 27.36 -26.35
C ARG A 132 -13.47 26.81 -27.76
N ILE A 133 -14.27 25.77 -27.85
CA ILE A 133 -14.74 25.24 -29.12
C ILE A 133 -15.86 26.15 -29.63
N THR A 134 -15.71 26.69 -30.81
CA THR A 134 -16.65 27.63 -31.47
C THR A 134 -17.45 26.98 -32.57
N GLY A 135 -17.00 25.85 -33.10
CA GLY A 135 -17.68 25.09 -34.14
C GLY A 135 -17.21 23.63 -34.20
N LYS A 136 -18.00 22.77 -34.82
CA LYS A 136 -17.61 21.38 -35.11
C LYS A 136 -18.19 20.92 -36.45
N ASP A 137 -17.44 20.06 -37.12
CA ASP A 137 -17.92 19.25 -38.25
C ASP A 137 -17.67 17.77 -37.95
N VAL A 138 -18.78 17.05 -37.76
CA VAL A 138 -18.73 15.62 -37.41
C VAL A 138 -18.22 14.77 -38.57
N ALA A 139 -18.60 15.12 -39.83
CA ALA A 139 -18.21 14.40 -41.04
C ALA A 139 -16.72 14.62 -41.36
N ALA A 140 -16.27 15.88 -41.31
CA ALA A 140 -14.88 16.24 -41.50
C ALA A 140 -14.02 15.94 -40.26
N ARG A 141 -14.66 15.67 -39.12
CA ARG A 141 -14.00 15.40 -37.81
C ARG A 141 -13.09 16.56 -37.42
N THR A 142 -13.60 17.77 -37.54
CA THR A 142 -12.91 18.98 -37.13
C THR A 142 -13.65 19.68 -36.02
N VAL A 143 -12.87 20.42 -35.24
CA VAL A 143 -13.38 21.41 -34.27
C VAL A 143 -12.67 22.74 -34.50
N ASP A 144 -13.44 23.81 -34.41
CA ASP A 144 -12.91 25.17 -34.43
C ASP A 144 -12.69 25.59 -32.97
N PHE A 145 -11.50 26.06 -32.66
CA PHE A 145 -11.06 26.37 -31.32
C PHE A 145 -10.53 27.81 -31.27
N LEU A 146 -11.10 28.60 -30.37
CA LEU A 146 -10.69 29.98 -30.09
C LEU A 146 -9.82 30.00 -28.82
N VAL A 147 -8.55 30.32 -28.98
CA VAL A 147 -7.58 30.46 -27.88
C VAL A 147 -7.94 31.66 -27.00
N ASP A 148 -7.92 31.49 -25.67
CA ASP A 148 -8.19 32.57 -24.71
C ASP A 148 -7.18 33.71 -24.86
N LYS A 149 -7.66 34.98 -24.74
CA LYS A 149 -6.81 36.18 -24.89
C LYS A 149 -5.60 36.21 -23.96
N ALA A 150 -5.73 35.61 -22.78
CA ALA A 150 -4.66 35.56 -21.81
C ALA A 150 -3.57 34.52 -22.12
N CYS A 151 -3.84 33.57 -23.01
CA CYS A 151 -2.86 32.55 -23.39
C CYS A 151 -1.97 33.07 -24.54
N PRO A 152 -0.64 33.04 -24.40
CA PRO A 152 0.27 33.28 -25.51
C PRO A 152 0.09 32.21 -26.61
N PHE A 153 -0.04 32.69 -27.86
CA PHE A 153 -0.24 31.82 -29.00
C PHE A 153 0.30 32.51 -30.28
N THR A 154 1.10 31.81 -31.09
CA THR A 154 1.73 32.30 -32.31
C THR A 154 1.13 31.70 -33.58
N GLY A 155 0.34 30.61 -33.45
CA GLY A 155 -0.16 29.82 -34.58
C GLY A 155 0.87 28.88 -35.22
N ARG A 156 2.02 28.67 -34.56
CA ARG A 156 3.10 27.80 -35.07
C ARG A 156 3.41 26.66 -34.13
N GLU A 157 2.79 26.65 -32.95
CA GLU A 157 2.98 25.62 -31.94
C GLU A 157 2.54 24.24 -32.45
N HIS A 158 3.25 23.19 -32.05
CA HIS A 158 2.85 21.82 -32.31
C HIS A 158 1.93 21.30 -31.23
N PHE A 159 0.71 20.93 -31.61
CA PHE A 159 -0.26 20.33 -30.68
C PHE A 159 -0.06 18.84 -30.58
N PHE A 160 0.15 18.40 -29.37
CA PHE A 160 0.29 17.00 -29.02
C PHE A 160 -1.03 16.41 -28.49
N GLN A 161 -1.84 17.20 -27.77
CA GLN A 161 -3.03 16.73 -27.11
C GLN A 161 -4.10 17.82 -27.02
N ILE A 162 -5.38 17.43 -27.17
CA ILE A 162 -6.54 18.24 -26.85
C ILE A 162 -7.44 17.50 -25.86
N ASN A 163 -7.90 18.21 -24.83
CA ASN A 163 -8.82 17.68 -23.82
C ASN A 163 -9.92 18.69 -23.54
N THR A 164 -11.17 18.29 -23.65
CA THR A 164 -12.29 19.10 -23.17
C THR A 164 -12.36 19.11 -21.65
N CYS A 165 -12.81 20.21 -21.10
CA CYS A 165 -12.93 20.43 -19.66
C CYS A 165 -14.04 21.44 -19.33
N ASP A 166 -14.38 21.59 -18.06
CA ASP A 166 -15.22 22.67 -17.57
C ASP A 166 -14.44 23.99 -17.38
N GLU A 167 -15.09 25.02 -16.82
CA GLU A 167 -14.50 26.34 -16.60
C GLU A 167 -13.33 26.33 -15.61
N GLU A 168 -13.31 25.37 -14.70
CA GLU A 168 -12.27 25.18 -13.71
C GLU A 168 -11.09 24.33 -14.22
N GLY A 169 -11.18 23.84 -15.47
CA GLY A 169 -10.18 22.97 -16.09
C GLY A 169 -10.34 21.49 -15.70
N MET A 170 -11.47 21.08 -15.12
CA MET A 170 -11.76 19.68 -14.81
C MET A 170 -12.06 18.92 -16.11
N PRO A 171 -11.26 17.92 -16.47
CA PRO A 171 -11.43 17.16 -17.71
C PRO A 171 -12.74 16.35 -17.70
N ASP A 172 -13.47 16.35 -18.81
CA ASP A 172 -14.73 15.62 -18.97
C ASP A 172 -14.71 14.55 -20.06
N ARG A 173 -13.67 14.52 -20.90
CA ARG A 173 -13.47 13.58 -22.01
C ARG A 173 -14.55 13.64 -23.12
N ALA A 174 -15.20 14.75 -23.32
CA ALA A 174 -16.02 14.91 -24.52
C ALA A 174 -15.17 14.87 -25.79
N ILE A 175 -13.98 15.48 -25.76
CA ILE A 175 -12.85 15.16 -26.63
C ILE A 175 -11.66 14.83 -25.76
N GLU A 176 -10.99 13.75 -26.13
CA GLU A 176 -9.68 13.39 -25.60
C GLU A 176 -8.87 12.77 -26.73
N THR A 177 -7.76 13.37 -27.06
CA THR A 177 -6.86 12.83 -28.08
C THR A 177 -5.43 13.18 -27.76
N HIS A 178 -4.52 12.36 -28.22
CA HIS A 178 -3.09 12.63 -28.23
C HIS A 178 -2.47 12.03 -29.48
N GLU A 179 -1.52 12.72 -30.06
CA GLU A 179 -0.74 12.26 -31.18
C GLU A 179 0.74 12.53 -30.93
N ARG A 180 1.57 11.54 -31.24
CA ARG A 180 3.02 11.74 -31.16
C ARG A 180 3.46 12.72 -32.21
N ILE A 181 4.26 13.72 -31.84
CA ILE A 181 4.93 14.58 -32.77
C ILE A 181 6.07 13.80 -33.41
N HIS A 182 6.05 13.63 -34.73
CA HIS A 182 7.06 12.89 -35.47
C HIS A 182 7.58 13.68 -36.66
N ALA A 183 8.82 13.45 -36.98
CA ALA A 183 9.43 14.07 -38.16
C ALA A 183 8.93 13.37 -39.44
N VAL A 184 8.42 14.15 -40.38
CA VAL A 184 8.11 13.74 -41.75
C VAL A 184 9.05 14.47 -42.70
N THR A 185 9.85 13.74 -43.46
CA THR A 185 10.70 14.31 -44.50
C THR A 185 9.98 14.27 -45.84
N ASN A 186 9.78 15.42 -46.46
CA ASN A 186 9.18 15.50 -47.80
C ASN A 186 10.18 15.08 -48.88
N ALA A 187 9.70 14.98 -50.14
CA ALA A 187 10.52 14.60 -51.28
C ALA A 187 11.70 15.58 -51.58
N ALA A 188 11.64 16.80 -51.05
CA ALA A 188 12.69 17.81 -51.15
C ALA A 188 13.71 17.75 -49.99
N GLY A 189 13.59 16.76 -49.07
CA GLY A 189 14.47 16.63 -47.92
C GLY A 189 14.17 17.56 -46.77
N THR A 190 13.04 18.31 -46.80
CA THR A 190 12.63 19.18 -45.71
C THR A 190 11.98 18.37 -44.58
N VAL A 191 12.50 18.49 -43.39
CA VAL A 191 11.92 17.87 -42.19
C VAL A 191 10.79 18.75 -41.65
N ARG A 192 9.61 18.18 -41.51
CA ARG A 192 8.45 18.80 -40.89
C ARG A 192 7.99 17.97 -39.69
N TYR A 193 7.70 18.63 -38.60
CA TYR A 193 7.13 17.95 -37.42
C TYR A 193 5.60 17.97 -37.55
N VAL A 194 4.98 16.84 -37.19
CA VAL A 194 3.53 16.64 -37.29
C VAL A 194 3.02 16.08 -35.97
N GLY A 195 2.12 16.79 -35.31
CA GLY A 195 1.29 16.35 -34.23
C GLY A 195 -0.16 16.24 -34.66
N ILE A 196 -1.09 16.75 -33.85
CA ILE A 196 -2.50 16.93 -34.23
C ILE A 196 -2.58 17.97 -35.35
N PRO A 197 -3.10 17.63 -36.53
CA PRO A 197 -3.19 18.58 -37.63
C PRO A 197 -4.15 19.74 -37.36
N TYR A 198 -3.77 20.97 -37.69
CA TYR A 198 -4.62 22.14 -37.60
C TYR A 198 -4.30 23.14 -38.69
N SER A 199 -5.25 24.06 -38.90
CA SER A 199 -5.09 25.25 -39.75
C SER A 199 -5.45 26.50 -38.98
N VAL A 200 -4.69 27.57 -39.14
CA VAL A 200 -4.97 28.87 -38.56
C VAL A 200 -6.06 29.55 -39.39
N LEU A 201 -7.16 29.96 -38.72
CA LEU A 201 -8.28 30.66 -39.33
C LEU A 201 -8.12 32.19 -39.20
N ASP A 202 -7.63 32.63 -38.02
CA ASP A 202 -7.23 34.01 -37.74
C ASP A 202 -6.17 34.02 -36.61
N GLU A 203 -5.84 35.17 -36.05
CA GLU A 203 -4.75 35.32 -35.04
C GLU A 203 -4.87 34.38 -33.82
N ARG A 204 -6.09 33.97 -33.49
CA ARG A 204 -6.35 33.16 -32.28
C ARG A 204 -7.30 31.99 -32.52
N HIS A 205 -7.76 31.82 -33.75
CA HIS A 205 -8.76 30.82 -34.12
C HIS A 205 -8.12 29.75 -35.01
N VAL A 206 -8.25 28.51 -34.58
CA VAL A 206 -7.67 27.36 -35.28
C VAL A 206 -8.73 26.30 -35.55
N ARG A 207 -8.65 25.64 -36.68
CA ARG A 207 -9.40 24.43 -37.01
C ARG A 207 -8.53 23.20 -36.79
N ILE A 208 -8.91 22.39 -35.85
CA ILE A 208 -8.19 21.19 -35.45
C ILE A 208 -8.83 19.98 -36.11
N THR A 209 -8.03 19.15 -36.78
CA THR A 209 -8.48 17.87 -37.36
C THR A 209 -8.19 16.74 -36.39
N LEU A 210 -9.25 16.06 -35.95
CA LEU A 210 -9.13 15.02 -34.96
C LEU A 210 -8.81 13.64 -35.58
N PRO A 211 -8.05 12.77 -34.90
CA PRO A 211 -7.75 11.43 -35.39
C PRO A 211 -9.00 10.55 -35.52
N LYS A 212 -8.89 9.48 -36.34
CA LYS A 212 -10.05 8.60 -36.70
C LYS A 212 -10.79 7.99 -35.50
N TRP A 213 -10.13 7.79 -34.41
CA TRP A 213 -10.67 7.19 -33.21
C TRP A 213 -11.33 8.19 -32.26
N ALA A 214 -11.11 9.50 -32.43
CA ALA A 214 -11.72 10.52 -31.59
C ALA A 214 -13.11 10.90 -32.11
N SER A 215 -14.07 11.06 -31.21
CA SER A 215 -15.45 11.48 -31.50
C SER A 215 -15.64 12.94 -31.13
N VAL A 216 -16.39 13.68 -31.96
CA VAL A 216 -16.81 15.07 -31.71
C VAL A 216 -18.29 15.16 -31.34
N ALA A 217 -19.00 14.03 -31.29
CA ALA A 217 -20.47 14.03 -31.12
C ALA A 217 -20.93 14.71 -29.82
N SER A 218 -20.20 14.47 -28.72
CA SER A 218 -20.53 14.97 -27.38
C SER A 218 -20.15 16.45 -27.13
N VAL A 219 -19.52 17.09 -28.07
CA VAL A 219 -19.04 18.47 -27.91
C VAL A 219 -20.11 19.48 -28.36
N THR A 220 -20.22 20.58 -27.64
CA THR A 220 -21.08 21.71 -27.97
C THR A 220 -20.27 22.98 -28.16
N ASN A 221 -20.82 23.96 -28.89
CA ASN A 221 -20.20 25.30 -28.98
C ASN A 221 -20.12 25.94 -27.60
N GLY A 222 -19.01 26.59 -27.29
CA GLY A 222 -18.71 27.14 -25.98
C GLY A 222 -17.97 26.17 -25.06
N HIS A 223 -17.90 24.88 -25.42
CA HIS A 223 -17.20 23.88 -24.62
C HIS A 223 -15.72 24.26 -24.44
N ARG A 224 -15.27 24.30 -23.20
CA ARG A 224 -13.87 24.63 -22.88
C ARG A 224 -12.94 23.47 -23.19
N ALA A 225 -11.73 23.79 -23.62
CA ALA A 225 -10.73 22.78 -23.86
C ALA A 225 -9.31 23.28 -23.56
N LEU A 226 -8.41 22.37 -23.33
CA LEU A 226 -6.98 22.58 -23.16
C LEU A 226 -6.25 21.98 -24.35
N LEU A 227 -5.43 22.81 -25.02
CA LEU A 227 -4.45 22.34 -26.00
C LEU A 227 -3.09 22.27 -25.35
N ARG A 228 -2.49 21.08 -25.34
CA ARG A 228 -1.13 20.87 -24.86
C ARG A 228 -0.17 20.90 -26.04
N TYR A 229 0.91 21.66 -25.88
CA TYR A 229 1.95 21.76 -26.89
C TYR A 229 2.83 20.51 -26.89
N SER A 230 3.90 20.50 -27.63
CA SER A 230 4.75 19.33 -27.79
C SER A 230 5.16 18.72 -26.45
N ARG A 231 5.21 17.39 -26.40
CA ARG A 231 5.71 16.64 -25.23
C ARG A 231 7.22 16.51 -25.36
N ASN A 232 7.93 16.68 -24.25
CA ASN A 232 9.37 16.52 -24.21
C ASN A 232 9.78 15.43 -23.21
N TYR A 233 10.97 14.88 -23.40
CA TYR A 233 11.54 13.86 -22.49
C TYR A 233 12.57 14.42 -21.49
N GLY A 234 12.75 15.75 -21.41
CA GLY A 234 13.60 16.43 -20.44
C GLY A 234 12.86 16.78 -19.14
N PRO A 235 12.73 15.86 -18.16
CA PRO A 235 12.01 16.16 -16.92
C PRO A 235 12.76 17.18 -16.05
N PRO A 236 12.04 17.96 -15.23
CA PRO A 236 12.64 18.78 -14.18
C PRO A 236 13.59 18.03 -13.28
N LEU A 237 13.24 16.79 -12.94
CA LEU A 237 14.04 15.93 -12.07
C LEU A 237 14.09 14.51 -12.65
N CYS A 238 15.31 14.02 -12.87
CA CYS A 238 15.58 12.64 -13.22
C CYS A 238 16.50 12.02 -12.18
N MET A 239 16.16 10.88 -11.63
CA MET A 239 16.95 10.20 -10.61
C MET A 239 17.17 8.74 -10.97
N ALA A 240 18.41 8.25 -10.81
CA ALA A 240 18.79 6.86 -10.99
C ALA A 240 19.88 6.45 -9.99
N ASN A 241 20.00 5.15 -9.70
CA ASN A 241 21.10 4.55 -8.91
C ASN A 241 21.40 5.25 -7.58
N THR A 242 20.45 5.99 -7.01
CA THR A 242 20.63 6.83 -5.82
C THR A 242 19.90 6.23 -4.61
N ARG A 243 20.54 6.32 -3.45
CA ARG A 243 19.99 5.79 -2.20
C ARG A 243 19.68 6.91 -1.23
N ARG A 244 18.49 6.87 -0.61
CA ARG A 244 17.98 7.86 0.37
C ARG A 244 18.00 9.29 -0.19
N ALA A 245 17.10 9.54 -1.13
CA ALA A 245 16.86 10.87 -1.67
C ALA A 245 15.68 11.54 -0.95
N LEU A 246 15.85 12.81 -0.57
CA LEU A 246 14.79 13.66 -0.03
C LEU A 246 14.60 14.87 -0.94
N ILE A 247 13.41 14.99 -1.54
CA ILE A 247 13.01 16.12 -2.36
C ILE A 247 11.90 16.83 -1.59
N GLN A 248 12.19 18.02 -1.05
CA GLN A 248 11.22 18.72 -0.21
C GLN A 248 11.08 20.19 -0.55
N ASP A 249 9.87 20.74 -0.34
CA ASP A 249 9.59 22.16 -0.59
C ASP A 249 9.95 22.57 -2.03
N VAL A 250 9.63 21.71 -3.01
CA VAL A 250 9.91 21.95 -4.43
C VAL A 250 8.59 22.16 -5.18
N GLU A 251 8.51 23.23 -5.95
CA GLU A 251 7.36 23.57 -6.78
C GLU A 251 7.71 23.45 -8.25
N ILE A 252 6.93 22.70 -9.03
CA ILE A 252 7.01 22.67 -10.51
C ILE A 252 5.76 23.34 -11.05
N SER A 253 5.90 24.53 -11.64
CA SER A 253 4.75 25.26 -12.13
C SER A 253 4.43 24.99 -13.61
N ARG A 254 5.43 24.59 -14.40
CA ARG A 254 5.27 24.17 -15.79
C ARG A 254 6.34 23.17 -16.19
N THR A 255 5.93 22.09 -16.86
CA THR A 255 6.84 21.14 -17.52
C THR A 255 6.20 20.53 -18.76
N PRO A 256 6.88 20.51 -19.91
CA PRO A 256 6.39 19.81 -21.11
C PRO A 256 6.57 18.29 -21.01
N SER A 257 7.11 17.81 -19.90
CA SER A 257 7.48 16.42 -19.64
C SER A 257 6.81 15.88 -18.38
N VAL A 258 7.28 14.71 -17.93
CA VAL A 258 7.06 14.18 -16.58
C VAL A 258 7.70 15.14 -15.57
N GLY A 259 7.06 15.38 -14.43
CA GLY A 259 7.63 16.23 -13.39
C GLY A 259 8.88 15.66 -12.75
N ALA A 260 8.85 14.38 -12.37
CA ALA A 260 10.00 13.65 -11.88
C ALA A 260 10.02 12.21 -12.41
N THR A 261 11.18 11.73 -12.85
CA THR A 261 11.41 10.32 -13.14
C THR A 261 12.30 9.70 -12.07
N VAL A 262 11.88 8.56 -11.54
CA VAL A 262 12.59 7.78 -10.52
C VAL A 262 12.90 6.42 -11.14
N GLY A 263 14.11 6.29 -11.63
CA GLY A 263 14.53 5.16 -12.48
C GLY A 263 15.14 3.99 -11.71
N THR A 264 15.59 3.02 -12.47
CA THR A 264 16.22 1.79 -11.95
C THR A 264 17.40 2.09 -11.03
N GLY A 265 17.58 1.25 -10.00
CA GLY A 265 18.65 1.39 -9.01
C GLY A 265 18.40 2.42 -7.93
N MET A 266 17.28 3.13 -7.98
CA MET A 266 16.84 3.98 -6.87
C MET A 266 16.39 3.14 -5.69
N ARG A 267 16.64 3.66 -4.47
CA ARG A 267 16.18 3.07 -3.23
C ARG A 267 15.91 4.17 -2.20
N ASP A 268 14.73 4.11 -1.58
CA ASP A 268 14.30 4.99 -0.48
C ASP A 268 14.26 6.47 -0.91
N VAL A 269 13.14 6.87 -1.52
CA VAL A 269 12.92 8.24 -2.00
C VAL A 269 11.73 8.85 -1.27
N THR A 270 11.91 10.05 -0.75
CA THR A 270 10.85 10.84 -0.13
C THR A 270 10.62 12.13 -0.91
N PHE A 271 9.39 12.30 -1.35
CA PHE A 271 8.86 13.58 -1.82
C PHE A 271 8.01 14.17 -0.70
N ARG A 272 8.39 15.34 -0.20
CA ARG A 272 7.68 16.03 0.88
C ARG A 272 7.38 17.47 0.46
N ARG A 273 6.12 17.86 0.44
CA ARG A 273 5.67 19.14 -0.12
C ARG A 273 6.30 19.39 -1.50
N PHE A 274 6.24 18.35 -2.32
CA PHE A 274 6.65 18.40 -3.71
C PHE A 274 5.39 18.60 -4.56
N ASN A 275 5.28 19.78 -5.16
CA ASN A 275 4.07 20.20 -5.81
C ASN A 275 4.25 20.33 -7.32
N ILE A 276 3.26 19.90 -8.10
CA ILE A 276 3.20 20.12 -9.53
C ILE A 276 1.83 20.72 -9.84
N ARG A 277 1.78 22.04 -9.99
CA ARG A 277 0.54 22.78 -10.21
C ARG A 277 0.79 24.08 -10.95
N PRO A 278 -0.16 24.59 -11.74
CA PRO A 278 -0.01 25.85 -12.42
C PRO A 278 0.30 26.97 -11.41
N ALA A 279 1.14 27.92 -11.80
CA ALA A 279 1.32 29.14 -11.01
C ALA A 279 -0.02 29.85 -10.84
N ALA A 280 -0.18 30.58 -9.73
CA ALA A 280 -1.39 31.36 -9.48
C ALA A 280 -1.63 32.34 -10.65
N GLY A 281 -2.83 32.30 -11.23
CA GLY A 281 -3.18 33.13 -12.39
C GLY A 281 -2.65 32.65 -13.74
N ASP A 282 -2.07 31.45 -13.84
CA ASP A 282 -1.68 30.87 -15.13
C ASP A 282 -2.92 30.56 -15.98
N PRO A 283 -3.09 31.24 -17.14
CA PRO A 283 -4.29 31.08 -17.98
C PRO A 283 -4.38 29.70 -18.64
N ALA A 284 -3.28 28.96 -18.74
CA ALA A 284 -3.25 27.66 -19.39
C ALA A 284 -3.88 26.54 -18.54
N LEU A 285 -4.10 26.75 -17.24
CA LEU A 285 -4.76 25.84 -16.32
C LEU A 285 -4.09 24.45 -16.14
N HIS A 286 -2.89 24.24 -16.67
CA HIS A 286 -2.18 22.97 -16.55
C HIS A 286 -0.68 23.15 -16.30
N ALA A 287 -0.09 22.18 -15.56
CA ALA A 287 1.30 22.24 -15.10
C ALA A 287 2.22 21.23 -15.81
N SER A 288 1.67 20.14 -16.35
CA SER A 288 2.45 19.10 -16.98
C SER A 288 1.78 18.59 -18.24
N ASN A 289 2.58 18.20 -19.23
CA ASN A 289 2.10 17.52 -20.43
C ASN A 289 2.15 15.98 -20.30
N SER A 290 2.57 15.45 -19.16
CA SER A 290 2.66 14.01 -18.85
C SER A 290 2.42 13.77 -17.37
N ASP A 291 2.97 12.67 -16.82
CA ASP A 291 2.85 12.29 -15.42
C ASP A 291 3.44 13.35 -14.46
N GLY A 292 2.99 13.32 -13.24
CA GLY A 292 3.63 14.07 -12.16
C GLY A 292 4.93 13.39 -11.74
N ILE A 293 4.86 12.21 -11.17
CA ILE A 293 6.01 11.39 -10.77
C ILE A 293 5.87 10.01 -11.41
N HIS A 294 6.89 9.58 -12.12
CA HIS A 294 6.94 8.26 -12.76
C HIS A 294 8.09 7.43 -12.18
N VAL A 295 7.74 6.29 -11.54
CA VAL A 295 8.66 5.41 -10.83
C VAL A 295 8.78 4.08 -11.55
N ILE A 296 10.00 3.72 -11.96
CA ILE A 296 10.25 2.50 -12.74
C ILE A 296 11.34 1.65 -12.10
N GLY A 297 10.99 0.45 -11.65
CA GLY A 297 11.99 -0.55 -11.23
C GLY A 297 12.83 -0.13 -10.03
N CYS A 298 12.24 0.51 -9.04
CA CYS A 298 12.89 0.95 -7.82
C CYS A 298 12.83 -0.10 -6.72
N ALA A 299 13.61 0.10 -5.67
CA ALA A 299 13.61 -0.71 -4.45
C ALA A 299 13.36 0.15 -3.20
N GLY A 300 13.23 -0.49 -2.04
CA GLY A 300 12.98 0.22 -0.77
C GLY A 300 11.60 0.86 -0.73
N THR A 301 11.49 2.06 -0.19
CA THR A 301 10.20 2.77 -0.09
C THR A 301 10.21 4.09 -0.86
N ILE A 302 9.10 4.35 -1.53
CA ILE A 302 8.78 5.65 -2.11
C ILE A 302 7.71 6.29 -1.23
N ARG A 303 8.00 7.50 -0.71
CA ARG A 303 7.11 8.28 0.13
C ARG A 303 6.66 9.55 -0.57
N LEU A 304 5.36 9.82 -0.52
CA LEU A 304 4.76 11.10 -0.89
C LEU A 304 4.07 11.64 0.36
N GLU A 305 4.53 12.80 0.86
CA GLU A 305 4.04 13.44 2.08
C GLU A 305 3.65 14.89 1.77
N ASP A 306 2.38 15.24 1.96
CA ASP A 306 1.88 16.60 1.77
C ASP A 306 2.21 17.16 0.37
N CYS A 307 1.99 16.35 -0.68
CA CYS A 307 2.26 16.69 -2.08
C CYS A 307 0.97 17.08 -2.80
N HIS A 308 1.03 18.13 -3.65
CA HIS A 308 -0.14 18.67 -4.33
C HIS A 308 0.07 18.67 -5.84
N PHE A 309 -0.86 18.02 -6.56
CA PHE A 309 -0.85 17.88 -8.01
C PHE A 309 -2.11 18.49 -8.63
N LYS A 310 -1.94 19.30 -9.66
CA LYS A 310 -3.07 19.92 -10.37
C LYS A 310 -2.79 20.12 -11.86
N GLY A 311 -3.77 19.76 -12.70
CA GLY A 311 -3.70 20.05 -14.11
C GLY A 311 -2.62 19.25 -14.85
N LEU A 312 -2.50 17.97 -14.58
CA LEU A 312 -1.49 17.12 -15.23
C LEU A 312 -2.00 16.51 -16.53
N GLY A 313 -1.07 16.23 -17.43
CA GLY A 313 -1.35 15.63 -18.74
C GLY A 313 -1.53 14.13 -18.73
N ASP A 314 -1.10 13.46 -17.67
CA ASP A 314 -1.29 12.04 -17.43
C ASP A 314 -1.41 11.76 -15.91
N ASP A 315 -0.99 10.61 -15.40
CA ASP A 315 -1.15 10.24 -14.00
C ASP A 315 -0.34 11.16 -13.06
N ALA A 316 -0.89 11.48 -11.89
CA ALA A 316 -0.12 12.28 -10.92
C ALA A 316 1.05 11.47 -10.32
N PHE A 317 0.83 10.18 -10.10
CA PHE A 317 1.86 9.25 -9.65
C PHE A 317 1.65 7.90 -10.33
N ASN A 318 2.65 7.42 -11.03
CA ASN A 318 2.70 6.09 -11.62
C ASN A 318 3.89 5.33 -11.04
N VAL A 319 3.66 4.15 -10.48
CA VAL A 319 4.69 3.26 -9.97
C VAL A 319 4.54 1.87 -10.55
N HIS A 320 5.61 1.37 -11.15
CA HIS A 320 5.64 0.03 -11.70
C HIS A 320 7.05 -0.56 -11.76
N SER A 321 7.11 -1.84 -12.04
CA SER A 321 8.30 -2.56 -12.47
C SER A 321 8.12 -3.00 -13.92
N MET A 322 9.02 -3.83 -14.39
CA MET A 322 8.89 -4.52 -15.67
C MET A 322 8.88 -6.03 -15.42
N GLY A 323 7.93 -6.73 -16.01
CA GLY A 323 7.88 -8.17 -15.98
C GLY A 323 8.71 -8.79 -17.09
N GLY A 324 9.20 -10.00 -16.86
CA GLY A 324 9.78 -10.84 -17.91
C GLY A 324 8.84 -11.99 -18.26
N GLU A 325 9.04 -12.57 -19.42
CA GLU A 325 8.42 -13.82 -19.85
C GLU A 325 9.52 -14.87 -20.07
N ILE A 326 9.28 -16.11 -19.71
CA ILE A 326 10.18 -17.22 -19.96
C ILE A 326 10.06 -17.62 -21.43
N ALA A 327 11.05 -17.31 -22.24
CA ALA A 327 11.10 -17.62 -23.66
C ALA A 327 11.59 -19.04 -23.96
N ALA A 328 12.49 -19.55 -23.13
CA ALA A 328 12.96 -20.93 -23.16
C ALA A 328 13.29 -21.40 -21.74
N CYS A 329 13.10 -22.65 -21.45
CA CYS A 329 13.36 -23.25 -20.13
C CYS A 329 13.77 -24.73 -20.28
N ASP A 330 14.79 -25.11 -19.54
CA ASP A 330 15.10 -26.50 -19.20
C ASP A 330 15.09 -26.59 -17.66
N ALA A 331 13.95 -27.02 -17.13
CA ALA A 331 13.72 -27.03 -15.68
C ALA A 331 14.59 -28.08 -14.97
N GLU A 332 14.98 -29.17 -15.63
CA GLU A 332 15.84 -30.20 -15.06
C GLU A 332 17.27 -29.68 -14.89
N LYS A 333 17.78 -28.95 -15.88
CA LYS A 333 19.09 -28.28 -15.80
C LYS A 333 19.05 -26.95 -15.06
N GLY A 334 17.88 -26.45 -14.71
CA GLY A 334 17.73 -25.14 -14.06
C GLY A 334 18.18 -23.99 -14.94
N THR A 335 17.88 -24.02 -16.24
CA THR A 335 18.23 -22.94 -17.17
C THR A 335 16.99 -22.29 -17.75
N ALA A 336 17.02 -20.96 -17.96
CA ALA A 336 15.95 -20.22 -18.60
C ALA A 336 16.49 -19.02 -19.39
N SER A 337 15.73 -18.62 -20.41
CA SER A 337 15.90 -17.33 -21.04
C SER A 337 14.68 -16.45 -20.84
N PHE A 338 14.91 -15.18 -20.51
CA PHE A 338 13.87 -14.20 -20.24
C PHE A 338 13.82 -13.13 -21.33
N ILE A 339 12.62 -12.73 -21.70
CA ILE A 339 12.36 -11.65 -22.65
C ILE A 339 11.32 -10.68 -22.07
N LEU A 340 11.29 -9.46 -22.61
CA LEU A 340 10.20 -8.53 -22.44
C LEU A 340 9.30 -8.58 -23.68
N ARG A 341 7.97 -8.70 -23.49
CA ARG A 341 7.02 -8.48 -24.57
C ARG A 341 6.46 -7.07 -24.48
N SER A 342 6.75 -6.24 -25.43
CA SER A 342 6.20 -4.89 -25.52
C SER A 342 4.81 -4.88 -26.18
N VAL A 343 4.21 -3.69 -26.26
CA VAL A 343 2.88 -3.43 -26.85
C VAL A 343 2.68 -4.05 -28.24
N ASP A 344 3.73 -4.07 -29.05
CA ASP A 344 3.73 -4.70 -30.39
C ASP A 344 3.91 -6.23 -30.33
N ARG A 345 3.95 -6.81 -29.12
CA ARG A 345 4.18 -8.23 -28.83
C ARG A 345 5.47 -8.81 -29.40
N LYS A 346 6.39 -7.99 -29.84
CA LYS A 346 7.72 -8.43 -30.27
C LYS A 346 8.61 -8.68 -29.05
N PRO A 347 9.39 -9.76 -29.07
CA PRO A 347 10.36 -10.01 -28.00
C PRO A 347 11.43 -8.92 -27.98
N ARG A 348 11.72 -8.39 -26.81
CA ARG A 348 12.76 -7.40 -26.57
C ARG A 348 13.66 -7.85 -25.44
N PRO A 349 14.93 -7.44 -25.41
CA PRO A 349 15.77 -7.68 -24.26
C PRO A 349 15.21 -6.96 -23.02
N LEU A 350 15.41 -7.58 -21.87
CA LEU A 350 15.10 -6.96 -20.59
C LEU A 350 16.03 -5.76 -20.34
N MET A 351 15.52 -4.79 -19.56
CA MET A 351 16.32 -3.62 -19.18
C MET A 351 17.62 -4.03 -18.46
N ARG A 352 18.68 -3.29 -18.72
CA ARG A 352 19.95 -3.49 -18.01
C ARG A 352 19.72 -3.37 -16.51
N GLY A 353 20.22 -4.34 -15.75
CA GLY A 353 20.03 -4.37 -14.29
C GLY A 353 18.64 -4.86 -13.81
N TRP A 354 17.80 -5.38 -14.71
CA TRP A 354 16.50 -5.97 -14.35
C TRP A 354 16.64 -7.15 -13.37
N ALA A 355 17.68 -7.92 -13.47
CA ALA A 355 18.06 -8.93 -12.50
C ALA A 355 19.58 -9.04 -12.40
N VAL A 356 20.05 -9.60 -11.29
CA VAL A 356 21.46 -9.93 -11.07
C VAL A 356 21.58 -11.35 -10.50
N THR A 357 22.76 -11.93 -10.59
CA THR A 357 23.07 -13.21 -9.94
C THR A 357 22.79 -13.12 -8.44
N GLY A 358 22.06 -14.10 -7.92
CA GLY A 358 21.61 -14.15 -6.52
C GLY A 358 20.20 -13.62 -6.28
N ASP A 359 19.56 -12.95 -7.23
CA ASP A 359 18.18 -12.52 -7.11
C ASP A 359 17.22 -13.70 -7.02
N SER A 360 16.12 -13.48 -6.35
CA SER A 360 14.99 -14.38 -6.30
C SER A 360 13.85 -13.80 -7.15
N LEU A 361 13.42 -14.52 -8.18
CA LEU A 361 12.34 -14.11 -9.06
C LEU A 361 11.06 -14.90 -8.74
N ASP A 362 9.94 -14.20 -8.63
CA ASP A 362 8.63 -14.84 -8.54
C ASP A 362 8.12 -15.25 -9.92
N VAL A 363 7.60 -16.47 -10.02
CA VAL A 363 7.04 -17.06 -11.25
C VAL A 363 5.53 -17.13 -11.14
N TYR A 364 4.84 -16.67 -12.19
CA TYR A 364 3.39 -16.58 -12.27
C TYR A 364 2.86 -17.35 -13.48
N ASP A 365 1.73 -18.01 -13.30
CA ASP A 365 0.98 -18.63 -14.41
C ASP A 365 0.36 -17.54 -15.30
N PRO A 366 0.60 -17.52 -16.61
CA PRO A 366 0.12 -16.46 -17.49
C PRO A 366 -1.41 -16.42 -17.68
N LYS A 367 -2.12 -17.54 -17.38
CA LYS A 367 -3.57 -17.65 -17.54
C LYS A 367 -4.33 -17.22 -16.29
N THR A 368 -3.78 -17.49 -15.14
CA THR A 368 -4.42 -17.19 -13.85
C THR A 368 -3.81 -16.01 -13.15
N PHE A 369 -2.56 -15.65 -13.49
CA PHE A 369 -1.72 -14.69 -12.79
C PHE A 369 -1.49 -15.02 -11.31
N CYS A 370 -1.73 -16.28 -10.94
CA CYS A 370 -1.41 -16.79 -9.62
C CYS A 370 0.08 -17.16 -9.55
N ARG A 371 0.68 -16.87 -8.41
CA ARG A 371 2.09 -17.19 -8.16
C ARG A 371 2.29 -18.69 -8.07
N LYS A 372 3.17 -19.24 -8.89
CA LYS A 372 3.58 -20.66 -8.87
C LYS A 372 4.65 -20.94 -7.83
N GLY A 373 5.57 -20.00 -7.64
CA GLY A 373 6.68 -20.13 -6.69
C GLY A 373 7.78 -19.11 -6.96
N THR A 374 8.95 -19.34 -6.40
CA THR A 374 10.15 -18.49 -6.57
C THR A 374 11.32 -19.32 -7.08
N ILE A 375 12.04 -18.81 -8.06
CA ILE A 375 13.35 -19.32 -8.53
C ILE A 375 14.46 -18.41 -8.02
N LYS A 376 15.56 -19.00 -7.53
CA LYS A 376 16.77 -18.25 -7.15
C LYS A 376 17.80 -18.36 -8.24
N LEU A 377 18.23 -17.21 -8.77
CA LEU A 377 19.22 -17.16 -9.83
C LEU A 377 20.62 -17.50 -9.33
N THR A 378 21.24 -18.48 -9.92
CA THR A 378 22.65 -18.85 -9.68
C THR A 378 23.60 -18.18 -10.66
N SER A 379 23.08 -17.78 -11.84
CA SER A 379 23.75 -16.84 -12.75
C SER A 379 22.70 -16.04 -13.54
N TYR A 380 23.08 -14.85 -13.98
CA TYR A 380 22.26 -14.02 -14.85
C TYR A 380 23.11 -13.15 -15.76
N ASN A 381 22.86 -13.18 -17.06
CA ASN A 381 23.51 -12.33 -18.05
C ASN A 381 22.57 -12.06 -19.23
N ASN A 382 22.16 -10.80 -19.41
CA ASN A 382 21.34 -10.33 -20.54
C ASN A 382 20.15 -11.25 -20.89
N GLY A 383 19.36 -11.60 -19.86
CA GLY A 383 18.18 -12.44 -20.02
C GLY A 383 18.45 -13.95 -20.04
N GLN A 384 19.69 -14.41 -20.08
CA GLN A 384 20.04 -15.81 -19.88
C GLN A 384 20.33 -16.06 -18.42
N ALA A 385 19.75 -17.12 -17.85
CA ALA A 385 19.88 -17.41 -16.42
C ALA A 385 20.05 -18.91 -16.15
N THR A 386 20.74 -19.19 -15.05
CA THR A 386 20.61 -20.46 -14.34
C THR A 386 19.98 -20.24 -13.00
N PHE A 387 19.22 -21.21 -12.50
CA PHE A 387 18.53 -21.11 -11.20
C PHE A 387 18.59 -22.43 -10.45
N THR A 388 18.43 -22.37 -9.14
CA THR A 388 18.36 -23.58 -8.30
C THR A 388 17.09 -24.35 -8.65
N PRO A 389 17.17 -25.69 -8.91
CA PRO A 389 16.01 -26.52 -9.21
C PRO A 389 14.91 -26.37 -8.16
N VAL A 390 13.66 -26.34 -8.60
CA VAL A 390 12.48 -26.11 -7.77
C VAL A 390 11.46 -27.25 -7.93
N LYS A 391 10.56 -27.40 -6.95
CA LYS A 391 9.57 -28.48 -6.94
C LYS A 391 8.30 -28.18 -7.75
N PHE A 392 8.14 -26.98 -8.28
CA PHE A 392 6.99 -26.59 -9.12
C PHE A 392 7.38 -26.48 -10.58
N ALA A 393 6.43 -26.66 -11.48
CA ALA A 393 6.67 -26.59 -12.91
C ALA A 393 6.99 -25.14 -13.35
N VAL A 394 8.16 -24.96 -13.94
CA VAL A 394 8.58 -23.72 -14.62
C VAL A 394 8.46 -23.97 -16.12
N CYS A 395 7.66 -23.18 -16.82
CA CYS A 395 7.27 -23.42 -18.20
C CYS A 395 7.58 -22.22 -19.10
N VAL A 396 7.78 -22.48 -20.40
CA VAL A 396 7.81 -21.43 -21.42
C VAL A 396 6.47 -20.68 -21.41
N GLY A 397 6.51 -19.36 -21.44
CA GLY A 397 5.35 -18.48 -21.34
C GLY A 397 5.00 -18.06 -19.91
N ASP A 398 5.60 -18.67 -18.88
CA ASP A 398 5.43 -18.20 -17.50
C ASP A 398 5.95 -16.76 -17.37
N ILE A 399 5.27 -15.99 -16.53
CA ILE A 399 5.62 -14.59 -16.27
C ILE A 399 6.53 -14.55 -15.05
N VAL A 400 7.56 -13.73 -15.10
CA VAL A 400 8.52 -13.55 -14.01
C VAL A 400 8.60 -12.10 -13.56
N ALA A 401 8.65 -11.91 -12.26
CA ALA A 401 8.80 -10.61 -11.63
C ALA A 401 9.98 -10.60 -10.66
N ASN A 402 10.71 -9.50 -10.62
CA ASN A 402 11.79 -9.30 -9.66
C ASN A 402 11.29 -8.48 -8.46
N PRO A 403 11.09 -9.07 -7.27
CA PRO A 403 10.67 -8.34 -6.07
C PRO A 403 11.62 -7.20 -5.67
N ASN A 404 12.90 -7.29 -6.00
CA ASN A 404 13.88 -6.24 -5.70
C ASN A 404 13.67 -4.93 -6.49
N HIS A 405 12.78 -4.95 -7.48
CA HIS A 405 12.40 -3.78 -8.28
C HIS A 405 10.94 -3.35 -8.04
N GLN A 406 10.36 -3.70 -6.91
CA GLN A 406 8.98 -3.40 -6.51
C GLN A 406 9.00 -2.67 -5.18
N PRO A 407 9.07 -1.34 -5.16
CA PRO A 407 9.16 -0.58 -3.91
C PRO A 407 7.86 -0.67 -3.12
N ALA A 408 7.95 -0.57 -1.80
CA ALA A 408 6.80 -0.18 -1.00
C ALA A 408 6.43 1.29 -1.31
N VAL A 409 5.14 1.63 -1.25
CA VAL A 409 4.65 2.99 -1.50
C VAL A 409 3.88 3.48 -0.29
N ARG A 410 4.19 4.69 0.16
CA ARG A 410 3.50 5.38 1.25
C ARG A 410 3.08 6.76 0.77
N ILE A 411 1.78 6.99 0.65
CA ILE A 411 1.21 8.26 0.22
C ILE A 411 0.33 8.78 1.34
N LYS A 412 0.61 9.96 1.82
CA LYS A 412 -0.11 10.54 2.96
C LYS A 412 -0.31 12.03 2.79
N ASP A 413 -1.52 12.50 3.16
CA ASP A 413 -1.88 13.92 3.21
C ASP A 413 -1.69 14.63 1.86
N CYS A 414 -1.88 13.93 0.73
CA CYS A 414 -1.69 14.45 -0.62
C CYS A 414 -3.00 14.91 -1.27
N SER A 415 -2.91 15.77 -2.28
CA SER A 415 -4.07 16.15 -3.09
C SER A 415 -3.79 16.06 -4.60
N VAL A 416 -4.80 15.63 -5.36
CA VAL A 416 -4.76 15.60 -6.82
C VAL A 416 -6.04 16.20 -7.39
N GLU A 417 -5.88 17.22 -8.25
CA GLU A 417 -7.00 17.95 -8.85
C GLU A 417 -6.87 18.08 -10.38
N ASN A 418 -7.99 17.96 -11.08
CA ASN A 418 -8.12 18.31 -12.50
C ASN A 418 -7.06 17.66 -13.41
N THR A 419 -6.71 16.42 -13.13
CA THR A 419 -5.73 15.63 -13.90
C THR A 419 -6.45 14.87 -15.01
N ARG A 420 -5.87 14.83 -16.20
CA ARG A 420 -6.48 14.20 -17.36
C ARG A 420 -6.71 12.70 -17.20
N ALA A 421 -5.81 12.01 -16.55
CA ALA A 421 -5.88 10.58 -16.35
C ALA A 421 -6.24 10.23 -14.90
N ARG A 422 -5.44 9.44 -14.24
CA ARG A 422 -5.65 9.01 -12.85
C ARG A 422 -4.86 9.90 -11.89
N ALA A 423 -5.24 9.87 -10.63
CA ALA A 423 -4.35 10.39 -9.62
C ALA A 423 -3.19 9.40 -9.41
N PHE A 424 -3.50 8.18 -8.98
CA PHE A 424 -2.46 7.20 -8.68
C PHE A 424 -2.67 5.89 -9.45
N LEU A 425 -1.63 5.48 -10.13
CA LEU A 425 -1.51 4.18 -10.77
C LEU A 425 -0.52 3.33 -9.96
N LEU A 426 -1.07 2.38 -9.21
CA LEU A 426 -0.31 1.59 -8.25
C LEU A 426 -0.10 0.17 -8.78
N GLN A 427 1.11 -0.12 -9.19
CA GLN A 427 1.55 -1.40 -9.71
C GLN A 427 2.77 -1.85 -8.91
N THR A 428 2.55 -2.17 -7.64
CA THR A 428 3.61 -2.57 -6.72
C THR A 428 3.06 -3.37 -5.54
N ARG A 429 3.96 -3.87 -4.71
CA ARG A 429 3.65 -4.52 -3.43
C ARG A 429 3.62 -3.48 -2.33
N HIS A 430 2.77 -3.70 -1.31
CA HIS A 430 2.72 -2.90 -0.09
C HIS A 430 2.52 -1.40 -0.33
N ALA A 431 1.40 -1.05 -0.95
CA ALA A 431 1.00 0.34 -1.14
C ALA A 431 0.04 0.81 -0.04
N SER A 432 0.23 2.01 0.48
CA SER A 432 -0.77 2.70 1.30
C SER A 432 -1.04 4.10 0.79
N VAL A 433 -2.33 4.48 0.76
CA VAL A 433 -2.80 5.83 0.45
C VAL A 433 -3.69 6.27 1.59
N GLU A 434 -3.26 7.29 2.32
CA GLU A 434 -3.92 7.74 3.54
C GLU A 434 -4.24 9.22 3.50
N ASN A 435 -5.41 9.60 4.04
CA ASN A 435 -5.85 10.99 4.28
C ASN A 435 -5.67 11.92 3.08
N SER A 436 -5.82 11.40 1.86
CA SER A 436 -5.56 12.14 0.63
C SER A 436 -6.86 12.54 -0.06
N THR A 437 -6.82 13.61 -0.85
CA THR A 437 -8.00 14.18 -1.51
C THR A 437 -7.86 14.14 -3.02
N PHE A 438 -8.90 13.66 -3.70
CA PHE A 438 -8.97 13.51 -5.14
C PHE A 438 -10.21 14.24 -5.69
N ARG A 439 -9.99 15.17 -6.61
CA ARG A 439 -11.08 15.99 -7.15
C ARG A 439 -10.96 16.20 -8.65
N GLY A 440 -12.09 16.11 -9.34
CA GLY A 440 -12.17 16.49 -10.76
C GLY A 440 -11.38 15.57 -11.68
N LEU A 441 -11.61 14.25 -11.58
CA LEU A 441 -10.90 13.25 -12.38
C LEU A 441 -11.87 12.52 -13.32
N PRO A 442 -11.59 12.46 -14.63
CA PRO A 442 -12.45 11.77 -15.58
C PRO A 442 -12.30 10.24 -15.52
N SER A 443 -11.16 9.77 -15.03
CA SER A 443 -10.78 8.36 -14.86
C SER A 443 -10.94 7.93 -13.40
N PRO A 444 -10.65 6.66 -13.06
CA PRO A 444 -10.44 6.28 -11.67
C PRO A 444 -9.42 7.21 -11.00
N ALA A 445 -9.71 7.65 -9.79
CA ALA A 445 -8.72 8.38 -9.01
C ALA A 445 -7.55 7.46 -8.64
N ILE A 446 -7.84 6.24 -8.17
CA ILE A 446 -6.81 5.25 -7.88
C ILE A 446 -7.09 3.98 -8.70
N LEU A 447 -6.07 3.54 -9.42
CA LEU A 447 -6.06 2.25 -10.10
C LEU A 447 -4.96 1.37 -9.50
N VAL A 448 -5.38 0.30 -8.83
CA VAL A 448 -4.52 -0.78 -8.32
C VAL A 448 -4.50 -1.88 -9.37
N THR A 449 -3.36 -2.14 -9.99
CA THR A 449 -3.31 -3.04 -11.14
C THR A 449 -1.93 -3.67 -11.33
N SER A 450 -1.83 -4.54 -12.31
CA SER A 450 -0.60 -5.00 -12.96
C SER A 450 -0.90 -5.14 -14.44
N ASP A 451 -0.25 -4.38 -15.29
CA ASP A 451 -0.50 -4.44 -16.74
C ASP A 451 0.43 -5.43 -17.44
N ILE A 452 -0.11 -6.58 -17.76
CA ILE A 452 0.61 -7.65 -18.46
C ILE A 452 0.27 -7.72 -19.96
N LYS A 453 -0.64 -6.87 -20.42
CA LYS A 453 -1.12 -6.94 -21.83
C LYS A 453 -0.64 -5.79 -22.69
N THR A 454 -0.62 -4.58 -22.18
CA THR A 454 -0.46 -3.37 -22.99
C THR A 454 0.93 -2.79 -22.87
N TRP A 455 1.32 -2.31 -21.69
CA TRP A 455 2.60 -1.61 -21.47
C TRP A 455 3.66 -2.51 -20.87
N ASN A 456 3.24 -3.68 -20.33
CA ASN A 456 4.08 -4.56 -19.53
C ASN A 456 4.69 -3.85 -18.30
N GLU A 457 3.94 -2.90 -17.79
CA GLU A 457 4.17 -2.20 -16.52
C GLU A 457 3.74 -3.13 -15.40
N MET A 458 4.54 -4.14 -15.15
CA MET A 458 4.14 -5.26 -14.34
C MET A 458 4.83 -5.24 -12.99
N ALA A 459 4.03 -5.24 -11.94
CA ALA A 459 4.42 -5.71 -10.62
C ALA A 459 3.22 -6.42 -10.01
N PRO A 460 3.34 -7.67 -9.59
CA PRO A 460 2.25 -8.34 -8.88
C PRO A 460 1.83 -7.49 -7.69
N THR A 461 0.58 -7.08 -7.67
CA THR A 461 0.05 -6.14 -6.68
C THR A 461 -0.63 -6.91 -5.55
N PHE A 462 -0.16 -6.70 -4.34
CA PHE A 462 -0.79 -7.21 -3.14
C PHE A 462 -0.50 -6.31 -1.94
N ASP A 463 -1.35 -6.41 -0.91
CA ASP A 463 -1.28 -5.63 0.32
C ASP A 463 -1.37 -4.12 0.05
N THR A 464 -2.48 -3.71 -0.60
CA THR A 464 -2.80 -2.31 -0.86
C THR A 464 -3.87 -1.82 0.09
N GLU A 465 -3.64 -0.68 0.72
CA GLU A 465 -4.58 -0.02 1.63
C GLU A 465 -4.91 1.40 1.15
N ILE A 466 -6.19 1.72 1.05
CA ILE A 466 -6.72 3.05 0.72
C ILE A 466 -7.65 3.45 1.85
N ARG A 467 -7.25 4.42 2.67
CA ARG A 467 -7.93 4.73 3.93
C ARG A 467 -8.03 6.23 4.21
N GLY A 468 -9.17 6.64 4.75
CA GLY A 468 -9.39 8.03 5.21
C GLY A 468 -9.35 9.06 4.10
N CYS A 469 -9.48 8.65 2.85
CA CYS A 469 -9.38 9.49 1.67
C CYS A 469 -10.74 10.10 1.28
N THR A 470 -10.68 11.23 0.60
CA THR A 470 -11.86 11.91 0.05
C THR A 470 -11.80 11.89 -1.48
N PHE A 471 -12.88 11.42 -2.10
CA PHE A 471 -13.06 11.36 -3.55
C PHE A 471 -14.27 12.23 -3.92
N GLU A 472 -14.02 13.28 -4.69
CA GLU A 472 -15.05 14.22 -5.14
C GLU A 472 -14.98 14.38 -6.66
N LYS A 473 -16.11 14.24 -7.36
CA LYS A 473 -16.15 14.37 -8.82
C LYS A 473 -15.08 13.51 -9.51
N CYS A 474 -15.00 12.23 -9.15
CA CYS A 474 -14.12 11.26 -9.76
C CYS A 474 -14.89 10.33 -10.70
N ALA A 475 -14.20 9.67 -11.65
CA ALA A 475 -14.79 8.83 -12.70
C ALA A 475 -15.81 9.61 -13.56
N MET A 476 -15.52 10.86 -13.88
CA MET A 476 -16.43 11.85 -14.46
C MET A 476 -16.50 11.86 -15.99
N SER A 477 -15.85 10.90 -16.67
CA SER A 477 -15.91 10.85 -18.15
C SER A 477 -17.36 10.88 -18.67
N VAL A 478 -17.67 11.81 -19.54
CA VAL A 478 -19.00 11.91 -20.19
C VAL A 478 -19.34 10.70 -21.06
N GLN A 479 -18.32 9.97 -21.51
CA GLN A 479 -18.51 8.69 -22.22
C GLN A 479 -18.81 7.52 -21.28
N GLY A 480 -18.75 7.76 -19.96
CA GLY A 480 -19.00 6.76 -18.92
C GLY A 480 -18.10 5.54 -19.00
N THR A 481 -16.88 5.71 -19.47
CA THR A 481 -15.90 4.63 -19.67
C THR A 481 -15.17 4.26 -18.40
N ALA A 482 -15.15 5.12 -17.37
CA ALA A 482 -14.54 4.79 -16.09
C ALA A 482 -15.38 3.74 -15.33
N LEU A 483 -14.72 2.75 -14.73
CA LEU A 483 -15.41 1.69 -13.97
C LEU A 483 -15.87 2.19 -12.60
N ALA A 484 -15.02 2.95 -11.89
CA ALA A 484 -15.29 3.49 -10.57
C ALA A 484 -14.26 4.57 -10.20
N ALA A 485 -14.46 5.25 -9.07
CA ALA A 485 -13.48 6.18 -8.51
C ALA A 485 -12.23 5.45 -7.98
N VAL A 486 -12.42 4.29 -7.33
CA VAL A 486 -11.32 3.39 -6.93
C VAL A 486 -11.51 2.06 -7.66
N VAL A 487 -10.47 1.61 -8.34
CA VAL A 487 -10.48 0.39 -9.14
C VAL A 487 -9.30 -0.49 -8.74
N ALA A 488 -9.58 -1.78 -8.48
CA ALA A 488 -8.56 -2.81 -8.32
C ALA A 488 -8.84 -3.94 -9.33
N LYS A 489 -8.00 -4.09 -10.35
CA LYS A 489 -8.16 -5.11 -11.42
C LYS A 489 -6.87 -5.33 -12.17
N LEU A 490 -6.74 -6.44 -12.89
CA LEU A 490 -5.63 -6.63 -13.83
C LEU A 490 -5.87 -5.89 -15.15
N ASN A 491 -4.79 -5.32 -15.68
CA ASN A 491 -4.70 -4.54 -16.91
C ASN A 491 -5.47 -3.20 -16.86
N HIS A 492 -5.07 -2.29 -17.73
CA HIS A 492 -5.58 -0.90 -17.77
C HIS A 492 -6.90 -0.74 -18.51
N ASP A 493 -7.32 -1.73 -19.29
CA ASP A 493 -8.56 -1.64 -20.06
C ASP A 493 -9.81 -1.58 -19.16
N ASN A 494 -10.91 -1.11 -19.68
CA ASN A 494 -12.18 -0.98 -18.94
C ASN A 494 -13.08 -2.23 -19.07
N THR A 495 -12.55 -3.34 -19.57
CA THR A 495 -13.27 -4.62 -19.70
C THR A 495 -12.90 -5.55 -18.55
N PRO A 496 -13.80 -6.46 -18.11
CA PRO A 496 -13.44 -7.48 -17.14
C PRO A 496 -12.24 -8.32 -17.63
N SER A 497 -11.26 -8.52 -16.76
CA SER A 497 -9.99 -9.15 -17.13
C SER A 497 -10.07 -10.64 -17.39
N GLY A 498 -11.09 -11.29 -16.84
CA GLY A 498 -11.32 -12.72 -16.98
C GLY A 498 -10.46 -13.60 -16.06
N TYR A 499 -9.59 -13.02 -15.24
CA TYR A 499 -8.73 -13.75 -14.30
C TYR A 499 -9.52 -14.24 -13.07
N PRO A 500 -9.10 -15.36 -12.42
CA PRO A 500 -9.73 -15.85 -11.20
C PRO A 500 -9.40 -14.98 -9.98
N ALA A 501 -10.11 -15.22 -8.89
CA ALA A 501 -9.75 -14.67 -7.59
C ALA A 501 -8.32 -15.08 -7.18
N GLY A 502 -7.56 -14.15 -6.62
CA GLY A 502 -6.17 -14.37 -6.17
C GLY A 502 -5.10 -13.89 -7.16
N ALA A 503 -5.49 -13.39 -8.34
CA ALA A 503 -4.57 -12.68 -9.22
C ALA A 503 -4.08 -11.36 -8.60
N LEU A 504 -4.92 -10.69 -7.81
CA LEU A 504 -4.56 -9.63 -6.87
C LEU A 504 -4.91 -10.10 -5.45
N CYS A 505 -4.17 -9.61 -4.43
CA CYS A 505 -4.40 -10.04 -3.05
C CYS A 505 -4.36 -8.88 -2.06
N ASN A 506 -5.13 -9.02 -0.97
CA ASN A 506 -5.11 -8.13 0.20
C ASN A 506 -5.34 -6.66 -0.16
N VAL A 507 -6.50 -6.35 -0.73
CA VAL A 507 -6.92 -4.97 -1.04
C VAL A 507 -7.86 -4.48 0.04
N SER A 508 -7.52 -3.37 0.70
CA SER A 508 -8.34 -2.69 1.72
C SER A 508 -8.76 -1.31 1.24
N ILE A 509 -10.07 -1.02 1.27
CA ILE A 509 -10.64 0.28 0.92
C ILE A 509 -11.60 0.65 2.06
N CYS A 510 -11.10 1.39 3.06
CA CYS A 510 -11.81 1.60 4.31
C CYS A 510 -11.80 3.07 4.77
N GLU A 511 -12.85 3.49 5.47
CA GLU A 511 -13.00 4.84 6.06
C GLU A 511 -12.92 5.99 5.04
N ASN A 512 -13.23 5.73 3.77
CA ASN A 512 -13.17 6.75 2.72
C ASN A 512 -14.52 7.45 2.54
N ARG A 513 -14.47 8.65 1.97
CA ARG A 513 -15.64 9.45 1.60
C ARG A 513 -15.70 9.64 0.10
N PHE A 514 -16.82 9.28 -0.50
CA PHE A 514 -17.08 9.43 -1.93
C PHE A 514 -18.26 10.39 -2.13
N SER A 515 -18.09 11.38 -3.00
CA SER A 515 -19.17 12.33 -3.32
C SER A 515 -19.13 12.71 -4.79
N ASP A 516 -20.31 12.80 -5.41
CA ASP A 516 -20.48 13.20 -6.80
C ASP A 516 -19.67 12.32 -7.78
N ILE A 517 -19.77 11.02 -7.63
CA ILE A 517 -19.01 10.07 -8.44
C ILE A 517 -19.75 9.78 -9.76
N GLY A 518 -19.04 9.87 -10.87
CA GLY A 518 -19.62 9.71 -12.22
C GLY A 518 -20.22 8.32 -12.47
N THR A 519 -19.64 7.29 -11.90
CA THR A 519 -20.05 5.88 -12.00
C THR A 519 -20.06 5.23 -10.61
N ALA A 520 -19.61 3.98 -10.44
CA ALA A 520 -19.49 3.36 -9.12
C ALA A 520 -18.43 4.07 -8.26
N ALA A 521 -18.55 3.98 -6.96
CA ALA A 521 -17.49 4.41 -6.05
C ALA A 521 -16.31 3.45 -6.08
N ILE A 522 -16.58 2.15 -6.00
CA ILE A 522 -15.56 1.10 -5.88
C ILE A 522 -15.84 -0.02 -6.90
N TYR A 523 -14.80 -0.45 -7.60
CA TYR A 523 -14.79 -1.64 -8.45
C TYR A 523 -13.59 -2.52 -8.11
N VAL A 524 -13.82 -3.77 -7.75
CA VAL A 524 -12.76 -4.72 -7.41
C VAL A 524 -12.96 -6.00 -8.21
N GLU A 525 -11.89 -6.49 -8.84
CA GLU A 525 -11.91 -7.67 -9.66
C GLU A 525 -10.73 -8.60 -9.38
N CYS A 526 -10.94 -9.90 -9.48
CA CYS A 526 -9.95 -10.98 -9.38
C CYS A 526 -9.11 -10.96 -8.09
N THR A 527 -9.65 -10.43 -7.00
CA THR A 527 -8.94 -10.31 -5.72
C THR A 527 -9.23 -11.46 -4.77
N LYS A 528 -8.28 -11.72 -3.87
CA LYS A 528 -8.46 -12.55 -2.68
C LYS A 528 -8.05 -11.77 -1.44
N GLY A 529 -8.86 -11.82 -0.36
CA GLY A 529 -8.62 -11.05 0.86
C GLY A 529 -8.96 -9.57 0.68
N THR A 530 -10.19 -9.26 0.29
CA THR A 530 -10.69 -7.91 0.05
C THR A 530 -11.45 -7.38 1.26
N TRP A 531 -11.11 -6.15 1.70
CA TRP A 531 -11.78 -5.45 2.80
C TRP A 531 -12.36 -4.13 2.32
N ILE A 532 -13.67 -3.97 2.40
CA ILE A 532 -14.37 -2.72 2.04
C ILE A 532 -15.30 -2.37 3.21
N CYS A 533 -14.87 -1.44 4.07
CA CYS A 533 -15.54 -1.16 5.34
C CYS A 533 -15.58 0.33 5.64
N ASP A 534 -16.61 0.75 6.37
CA ASP A 534 -16.71 2.10 6.94
C ASP A 534 -16.63 3.23 5.89
N ASN A 535 -17.00 2.96 4.65
CA ASN A 535 -17.01 3.98 3.61
C ASN A 535 -18.35 4.71 3.57
N VAL A 536 -18.30 6.01 3.29
CA VAL A 536 -19.48 6.86 3.10
C VAL A 536 -19.57 7.26 1.64
N LEU A 537 -20.65 6.86 0.97
CA LEU A 537 -20.87 7.08 -0.45
C LEU A 537 -22.07 8.03 -0.64
N ARG A 538 -21.85 9.15 -1.35
CA ARG A 538 -22.88 10.14 -1.60
C ARG A 538 -22.97 10.45 -3.09
N ARG A 539 -24.15 10.39 -3.67
CA ARG A 539 -24.43 10.72 -5.06
C ARG A 539 -23.46 10.04 -6.03
N THR A 540 -23.51 8.72 -6.07
CA THR A 540 -22.83 7.91 -7.10
C THR A 540 -23.67 7.86 -8.39
N TRP A 541 -23.06 7.43 -9.51
CA TRP A 541 -23.73 7.27 -10.81
C TRP A 541 -24.31 8.55 -11.41
N ILE A 542 -23.74 9.71 -11.12
CA ILE A 542 -24.26 10.99 -11.64
C ILE A 542 -24.11 11.16 -13.17
N ARG A 543 -23.35 10.27 -13.83
CA ARG A 543 -23.16 10.25 -15.30
C ARG A 543 -23.87 9.09 -16.01
N LYS A 544 -24.48 8.18 -15.28
CA LYS A 544 -25.17 7.00 -15.80
C LYS A 544 -26.43 6.68 -14.95
N ASP A 545 -27.09 5.56 -15.28
CA ASP A 545 -28.28 5.11 -14.58
C ASP A 545 -27.99 4.84 -13.10
N PRO A 546 -28.70 5.51 -12.18
CA PRO A 546 -28.53 5.31 -10.73
C PRO A 546 -28.99 3.92 -10.23
N ALA A 547 -29.57 3.08 -11.07
CA ALA A 547 -29.94 1.70 -10.70
C ALA A 547 -28.74 0.76 -10.51
N GLU A 548 -27.57 1.13 -10.97
CA GLU A 548 -26.35 0.33 -10.85
C GLU A 548 -25.77 0.37 -9.41
N ALA A 549 -24.98 -0.64 -9.07
CA ALA A 549 -24.40 -0.80 -7.74
C ALA A 549 -23.27 0.20 -7.44
N ASP A 550 -23.24 0.71 -6.21
CA ASP A 550 -22.21 1.65 -5.74
C ASP A 550 -20.85 0.98 -5.55
N ILE A 551 -20.88 -0.30 -5.13
CA ILE A 551 -19.72 -1.17 -4.97
C ILE A 551 -19.90 -2.37 -5.90
N ARG A 552 -18.97 -2.60 -6.78
CA ARG A 552 -19.01 -3.68 -7.77
C ARG A 552 -17.84 -4.63 -7.56
N LEU A 553 -18.16 -5.90 -7.36
CA LEU A 553 -17.18 -6.97 -7.19
C LEU A 553 -17.29 -7.94 -8.35
N HIS A 554 -16.17 -8.46 -8.82
CA HIS A 554 -16.16 -9.44 -9.90
C HIS A 554 -15.05 -10.48 -9.67
N ARG A 555 -15.43 -11.77 -9.56
CA ARG A 555 -14.48 -12.87 -9.29
C ARG A 555 -13.57 -12.59 -8.08
N CYS A 556 -14.16 -12.17 -6.97
CA CYS A 556 -13.47 -11.94 -5.70
C CYS A 556 -13.72 -13.10 -4.74
N ALA A 557 -12.74 -13.39 -3.89
CA ALA A 557 -12.85 -14.37 -2.81
C ALA A 557 -12.36 -13.74 -1.48
N ASP A 558 -12.80 -14.31 -0.36
CA ASP A 558 -12.47 -13.82 0.99
C ASP A 558 -12.76 -12.32 1.13
N VAL A 559 -14.02 -11.93 0.83
CA VAL A 559 -14.47 -10.55 0.86
C VAL A 559 -15.11 -10.23 2.21
N HIS A 560 -14.56 -9.23 2.90
CA HIS A 560 -15.16 -8.60 4.06
C HIS A 560 -15.77 -7.26 3.64
N LEU A 561 -17.12 -7.18 3.72
CA LEU A 561 -17.88 -6.01 3.30
C LEU A 561 -18.86 -5.66 4.42
N ALA A 562 -18.63 -4.53 5.10
CA ALA A 562 -19.46 -4.12 6.24
C ALA A 562 -19.37 -2.61 6.48
N ASP A 563 -20.39 -2.07 7.13
CA ASP A 563 -20.45 -0.68 7.62
C ASP A 563 -20.26 0.38 6.52
N ASN A 564 -20.58 0.03 5.26
CA ASN A 564 -20.59 0.98 4.16
C ASN A 564 -21.98 1.62 4.04
N VAL A 565 -22.05 2.94 4.08
CA VAL A 565 -23.30 3.69 4.07
C VAL A 565 -23.43 4.57 2.84
N SER A 566 -24.62 4.63 2.26
CA SER A 566 -24.99 5.52 1.17
C SER A 566 -25.82 6.71 1.64
N ASP A 567 -26.36 7.48 0.71
CA ASP A 567 -27.21 8.63 0.98
C ASP A 567 -28.38 8.28 1.92
N GLY A 568 -28.60 9.16 2.90
CA GLY A 568 -29.67 8.97 3.90
C GLY A 568 -29.36 7.91 4.97
N GLY A 569 -28.12 7.37 5.00
CA GLY A 569 -27.74 6.34 5.97
C GLY A 569 -28.24 4.94 5.61
N ALA A 570 -28.56 4.69 4.34
CA ALA A 570 -28.93 3.36 3.84
C ALA A 570 -27.69 2.49 3.57
N SER A 571 -27.86 1.18 3.49
CA SER A 571 -26.82 0.26 3.02
C SER A 571 -26.43 0.55 1.58
N CYS A 572 -25.15 0.43 1.24
CA CYS A 572 -24.68 0.57 -0.14
C CYS A 572 -25.16 -0.57 -1.03
N ARG A 573 -25.49 -0.25 -2.28
CA ARG A 573 -25.84 -1.25 -3.28
C ARG A 573 -24.57 -1.97 -3.74
N VAL A 574 -24.57 -3.29 -3.67
CA VAL A 574 -23.43 -4.15 -4.02
C VAL A 574 -23.81 -5.09 -5.14
N SER A 575 -22.94 -5.31 -6.11
CA SER A 575 -23.13 -6.28 -7.18
C SER A 575 -21.92 -7.19 -7.39
N GLY A 576 -22.17 -8.37 -7.98
CA GLY A 576 -21.12 -9.32 -8.31
C GLY A 576 -20.55 -10.08 -7.11
N PHE A 577 -21.19 -9.97 -5.97
CA PHE A 577 -20.85 -10.67 -4.74
C PHE A 577 -22.14 -11.11 -4.05
N ASP A 578 -22.17 -12.36 -3.59
CA ASP A 578 -23.28 -12.85 -2.78
C ASP A 578 -23.19 -12.23 -1.37
N ASN A 579 -23.96 -11.14 -1.16
CA ASN A 579 -24.06 -10.46 0.11
C ASN A 579 -25.16 -11.04 1.01
N SER A 580 -25.66 -12.26 0.72
CA SER A 580 -26.60 -12.94 1.62
C SER A 580 -25.96 -13.22 2.98
N PRO A 581 -26.77 -13.40 4.02
CA PRO A 581 -26.27 -13.60 5.37
C PRO A 581 -25.33 -14.80 5.46
N ARG A 582 -24.22 -14.65 6.18
CA ARG A 582 -23.27 -15.69 6.49
C ARG A 582 -22.76 -15.56 7.92
N LEU A 583 -22.38 -16.67 8.53
CA LEU A 583 -21.73 -16.69 9.83
C LEU A 583 -20.33 -16.07 9.77
N ALA A 584 -19.90 -15.46 10.88
CA ALA A 584 -18.47 -15.21 11.08
C ALA A 584 -17.74 -16.55 11.21
N GLU A 585 -16.50 -16.59 10.74
CA GLU A 585 -15.74 -17.84 10.57
C GLU A 585 -15.45 -18.60 11.88
N ILE A 586 -15.53 -17.90 13.00
CA ILE A 586 -15.41 -18.51 14.31
C ILE A 586 -16.53 -19.51 14.62
N PHE A 587 -17.68 -19.38 13.94
CA PHE A 587 -18.81 -20.31 14.07
C PHE A 587 -18.70 -21.42 13.00
N ALA A 588 -18.14 -22.52 13.41
CA ALA A 588 -17.89 -23.68 12.55
C ALA A 588 -18.10 -24.98 13.33
N ASP A 589 -18.08 -26.11 12.64
CA ASP A 589 -18.06 -27.41 13.29
C ASP A 589 -16.90 -27.52 14.29
N HIS A 590 -17.08 -28.30 15.31
CA HIS A 590 -16.14 -28.51 16.41
C HIS A 590 -15.89 -27.28 17.30
N MET A 591 -16.64 -26.19 17.18
CA MET A 591 -16.43 -25.00 18.02
C MET A 591 -16.72 -25.29 19.50
N VAL A 592 -16.04 -24.51 20.37
CA VAL A 592 -16.37 -24.42 21.79
C VAL A 592 -16.98 -23.05 22.06
N LEU A 593 -18.19 -23.01 22.58
CA LEU A 593 -18.88 -21.81 23.05
C LEU A 593 -18.66 -21.64 24.54
N GLN A 594 -18.53 -20.39 25.01
CA GLN A 594 -18.32 -20.11 26.43
C GLN A 594 -19.57 -20.47 27.26
N ALA A 595 -19.39 -21.41 28.17
CA ALA A 595 -20.44 -21.78 29.13
C ALA A 595 -20.71 -20.66 30.16
N LYS A 596 -21.90 -20.63 30.73
CA LYS A 596 -22.34 -19.68 31.76
C LYS A 596 -22.37 -18.19 31.36
N LYS A 597 -22.16 -17.88 30.12
CA LYS A 597 -22.33 -16.54 29.50
C LYS A 597 -23.42 -16.60 28.44
N PRO A 598 -24.15 -15.50 28.14
CA PRO A 598 -25.02 -15.43 26.99
C PRO A 598 -24.24 -15.82 25.72
N ILE A 599 -24.84 -16.66 24.88
CA ILE A 599 -24.21 -17.14 23.66
C ILE A 599 -24.54 -16.13 22.56
N ARG A 600 -23.58 -15.34 22.17
CA ARG A 600 -23.72 -14.40 21.06
C ARG A 600 -23.28 -15.04 19.77
N VAL A 601 -24.19 -15.02 18.76
CA VAL A 601 -23.91 -15.49 17.39
C VAL A 601 -24.00 -14.31 16.45
N PHE A 602 -23.03 -14.13 15.58
CA PHE A 602 -22.94 -12.97 14.69
C PHE A 602 -22.34 -13.34 13.32
N GLY A 603 -22.52 -12.44 12.39
CA GLY A 603 -22.00 -12.61 11.05
C GLY A 603 -22.17 -11.39 10.17
N PHE A 604 -22.05 -11.61 8.88
CA PHE A 604 -22.02 -10.59 7.85
C PHE A 604 -23.07 -10.85 6.78
N GLY A 605 -23.32 -9.84 5.93
CA GLY A 605 -24.27 -9.91 4.83
C GLY A 605 -25.65 -9.35 5.21
N GLU A 606 -26.51 -9.25 4.21
CA GLU A 606 -27.84 -8.62 4.33
C GLU A 606 -28.94 -9.66 4.35
N GLY A 607 -29.91 -9.51 5.27
CA GLY A 607 -31.09 -10.32 5.39
C GLY A 607 -31.37 -10.83 6.79
N ARG A 608 -32.42 -11.64 6.91
CA ARG A 608 -32.88 -12.20 8.17
C ARG A 608 -32.10 -13.46 8.54
N VAL A 609 -31.74 -13.58 9.81
CA VAL A 609 -31.05 -14.73 10.37
C VAL A 609 -31.80 -15.27 11.59
N SER A 610 -31.82 -16.60 11.74
CA SER A 610 -32.33 -17.27 12.93
C SER A 610 -31.39 -18.39 13.35
N VAL A 611 -31.14 -18.50 14.64
CA VAL A 611 -30.29 -19.54 15.24
C VAL A 611 -31.10 -20.31 16.29
N THR A 612 -31.06 -21.65 16.16
CA THR A 612 -31.64 -22.57 17.13
C THR A 612 -30.55 -23.43 17.74
N PHE A 613 -30.43 -23.42 19.06
CA PHE A 613 -29.43 -24.20 19.79
C PHE A 613 -29.98 -24.65 21.14
N CYS A 614 -29.86 -25.94 21.46
CA CYS A 614 -30.36 -26.56 22.68
C CYS A 614 -31.83 -26.17 23.02
N GLY A 615 -32.72 -26.13 22.01
CA GLY A 615 -34.15 -25.79 22.18
C GLY A 615 -34.46 -24.28 22.24
N HIS A 616 -33.47 -23.40 22.28
CA HIS A 616 -33.64 -21.96 22.22
C HIS A 616 -33.50 -21.42 20.82
N THR A 617 -34.34 -20.51 20.42
CA THR A 617 -34.30 -19.85 19.11
C THR A 617 -34.24 -18.34 19.27
N SER A 618 -33.37 -17.69 18.52
CA SER A 618 -33.28 -16.22 18.42
C SER A 618 -33.16 -15.81 16.95
N SER A 619 -33.58 -14.59 16.62
CA SER A 619 -33.54 -14.07 15.24
C SER A 619 -33.10 -12.62 15.23
N ALA A 620 -32.46 -12.22 14.14
CA ALA A 620 -32.02 -10.85 13.88
C ALA A 620 -32.18 -10.48 12.40
N GLU A 621 -32.33 -9.20 12.12
CA GLU A 621 -32.12 -8.61 10.80
C GLU A 621 -30.72 -8.02 10.74
N SER A 622 -30.13 -8.01 9.56
CA SER A 622 -28.85 -7.34 9.33
C SER A 622 -28.98 -5.83 9.38
N HIS A 623 -27.90 -5.18 9.76
CA HIS A 623 -27.76 -3.73 9.75
C HIS A 623 -26.38 -3.36 9.20
N PHE A 624 -26.33 -2.66 8.07
CA PHE A 624 -25.10 -2.31 7.34
C PHE A 624 -24.15 -3.49 7.06
N GLY A 625 -24.73 -4.63 6.65
CA GLY A 625 -23.96 -5.82 6.34
C GLY A 625 -23.47 -6.61 7.55
N ARG A 626 -23.98 -6.31 8.75
CA ARG A 626 -23.71 -7.07 9.99
C ARG A 626 -25.00 -7.52 10.64
N TRP A 627 -24.94 -8.64 11.32
CA TRP A 627 -26.01 -9.11 12.18
C TRP A 627 -25.43 -9.77 13.43
N ALA A 628 -26.18 -9.73 14.52
CA ALA A 628 -25.87 -10.43 15.75
C ALA A 628 -27.16 -10.75 16.49
N LEU A 629 -27.17 -11.87 17.21
CA LEU A 629 -28.25 -12.29 18.09
C LEU A 629 -27.68 -12.97 19.33
N GLU A 630 -28.48 -13.10 20.37
CA GLU A 630 -28.09 -13.73 21.61
C GLU A 630 -29.04 -14.86 21.97
N LEU A 631 -28.46 -15.94 22.52
CA LEU A 631 -29.16 -17.05 23.16
C LEU A 631 -28.81 -17.05 24.65
N PRO A 632 -29.67 -17.68 25.52
CA PRO A 632 -29.41 -17.72 26.96
C PRO A 632 -28.08 -18.36 27.31
N ALA A 633 -27.54 -18.01 28.47
CA ALA A 633 -26.40 -18.70 29.05
C ALA A 633 -26.77 -20.16 29.37
N MET A 634 -25.83 -21.07 29.13
CA MET A 634 -26.02 -22.52 29.32
C MET A 634 -24.85 -23.12 30.09
N GLU A 635 -25.06 -24.24 30.75
CA GLU A 635 -24.01 -25.01 31.44
C GLU A 635 -23.09 -25.73 30.47
N ALA A 636 -21.91 -26.10 30.93
CA ALA A 636 -20.95 -26.86 30.13
C ALA A 636 -21.52 -28.22 29.70
N GLY A 637 -21.26 -28.63 28.49
CA GLY A 637 -21.79 -29.89 27.97
C GLY A 637 -21.55 -30.05 26.48
N GLY A 638 -22.18 -31.04 25.88
CA GLY A 638 -22.06 -31.37 24.45
C GLY A 638 -21.56 -32.82 24.23
N PRO A 639 -21.37 -33.23 22.96
CA PRO A 639 -21.52 -32.40 21.74
C PRO A 639 -22.99 -32.15 21.37
N TYR A 640 -23.25 -30.98 20.81
CA TYR A 640 -24.56 -30.54 20.33
C TYR A 640 -24.54 -30.18 18.84
N GLU A 641 -25.73 -29.96 18.27
CA GLU A 641 -25.89 -29.35 16.94
C GLU A 641 -26.51 -27.96 17.08
N MET A 642 -26.02 -27.01 16.30
CA MET A 642 -26.58 -25.67 16.19
C MET A 642 -27.16 -25.48 14.77
N SER A 643 -28.46 -25.18 14.67
CA SER A 643 -29.12 -24.92 13.40
C SER A 643 -29.18 -23.41 13.14
N VAL A 644 -28.70 -22.98 12.00
CA VAL A 644 -28.65 -21.57 11.58
C VAL A 644 -29.40 -21.43 10.25
N VAL A 645 -30.37 -20.54 10.19
CA VAL A 645 -31.10 -20.16 8.98
C VAL A 645 -30.60 -18.77 8.55
N LEU A 646 -30.06 -18.70 7.35
CA LEU A 646 -29.40 -17.52 6.78
C LEU A 646 -30.16 -17.13 5.50
N GLY A 647 -31.18 -16.25 5.63
CA GLY A 647 -32.15 -16.04 4.56
C GLY A 647 -32.87 -17.34 4.24
N ASP A 648 -32.79 -17.82 3.01
CA ASP A 648 -33.40 -19.09 2.56
C ASP A 648 -32.50 -20.33 2.77
N ARG A 649 -31.28 -20.15 3.27
CA ARG A 649 -30.32 -21.26 3.47
C ARG A 649 -30.35 -21.73 4.91
N LYS A 650 -30.33 -23.04 5.10
CA LYS A 650 -30.17 -23.67 6.40
C LYS A 650 -28.78 -24.33 6.48
N GLN A 651 -28.06 -24.03 7.56
CA GLN A 651 -26.78 -24.63 7.91
C GLN A 651 -26.90 -25.28 9.28
N VAL A 652 -26.31 -26.43 9.46
CA VAL A 652 -26.19 -27.09 10.77
C VAL A 652 -24.74 -27.23 11.12
N LEU A 653 -24.34 -26.63 12.23
CA LEU A 653 -23.00 -26.78 12.80
C LEU A 653 -23.03 -27.95 13.77
N LYS A 654 -22.06 -28.86 13.60
CA LYS A 654 -22.00 -30.11 14.33
C LYS A 654 -20.89 -30.13 15.37
N ASP A 655 -21.04 -31.03 16.33
CA ASP A 655 -20.06 -31.26 17.37
C ASP A 655 -19.69 -29.99 18.14
N VAL A 656 -20.72 -29.19 18.48
CA VAL A 656 -20.58 -27.94 19.24
C VAL A 656 -20.48 -28.27 20.73
N MET A 657 -19.47 -27.75 21.41
CA MET A 657 -19.30 -27.94 22.86
C MET A 657 -19.59 -26.63 23.60
N LEU A 658 -20.07 -26.76 24.82
CA LEU A 658 -20.12 -25.68 25.80
C LEU A 658 -19.02 -25.92 26.83
N GLY A 659 -18.14 -24.97 27.04
CA GLY A 659 -16.98 -25.12 27.91
C GLY A 659 -16.29 -23.79 28.23
N ASP A 660 -15.01 -23.83 28.50
CA ASP A 660 -14.22 -22.64 28.81
C ASP A 660 -13.42 -22.19 27.55
N VAL A 661 -13.59 -20.95 27.14
CA VAL A 661 -12.90 -20.42 25.96
C VAL A 661 -11.80 -19.46 26.38
N LEU A 662 -10.55 -19.79 26.02
CA LEU A 662 -9.34 -19.03 26.34
C LEU A 662 -8.80 -18.31 25.10
N VAL A 663 -8.44 -17.03 25.21
CA VAL A 663 -7.70 -16.34 24.17
C VAL A 663 -6.22 -16.31 24.53
N MET A 664 -5.38 -16.86 23.65
CA MET A 664 -3.92 -16.83 23.75
C MET A 664 -3.41 -15.78 22.77
N ALA A 665 -2.99 -14.61 23.28
CA ALA A 665 -2.66 -13.46 22.49
C ALA A 665 -1.25 -12.91 22.78
N GLY A 666 -0.70 -12.16 21.82
CA GLY A 666 0.62 -11.53 21.98
C GLY A 666 1.56 -11.75 20.82
N GLN A 667 2.85 -12.02 21.12
CA GLN A 667 3.87 -12.19 20.11
C GLN A 667 4.58 -13.56 20.16
N SER A 668 5.81 -13.63 19.68
CA SER A 668 6.56 -14.87 19.47
C SER A 668 6.61 -15.82 20.66
N ASN A 669 6.70 -15.32 21.87
CA ASN A 669 6.70 -16.17 23.06
C ASN A 669 5.35 -16.87 23.33
N MET A 670 4.21 -16.25 22.93
CA MET A 670 2.92 -16.93 22.95
C MET A 670 2.75 -17.83 21.71
N GLN A 671 3.30 -17.44 20.58
CA GLN A 671 3.27 -18.21 19.32
C GLN A 671 4.16 -19.47 19.39
N PHE A 672 5.17 -19.48 20.24
CA PHE A 672 6.16 -20.56 20.37
C PHE A 672 5.48 -21.92 20.48
N THR A 673 5.77 -22.81 19.55
CA THR A 673 5.02 -24.06 19.40
C THR A 673 5.47 -25.13 20.36
N LEU A 674 4.60 -26.11 20.63
CA LEU A 674 4.93 -27.28 21.42
C LEU A 674 6.08 -28.07 20.78
N GLY A 675 6.18 -28.09 19.45
CA GLY A 675 7.29 -28.74 18.73
C GLY A 675 8.64 -28.07 18.92
N GLU A 676 8.68 -26.79 19.15
CA GLU A 676 9.90 -26.01 19.44
C GLU A 676 10.28 -26.05 20.91
N SER A 677 9.33 -26.34 21.80
CA SER A 677 9.54 -26.37 23.24
C SER A 677 10.35 -27.59 23.72
N THR A 678 10.76 -27.56 24.99
CA THR A 678 11.41 -28.70 25.62
C THR A 678 10.45 -29.85 25.92
N THR A 679 9.14 -29.64 25.86
CA THR A 679 8.11 -30.65 26.10
C THR A 679 8.11 -31.72 25.00
N LYS A 680 8.39 -32.97 25.38
CA LYS A 680 8.41 -34.10 24.43
C LYS A 680 7.05 -34.79 24.30
N GLU A 681 6.17 -34.58 25.26
CA GLU A 681 4.82 -35.13 25.24
C GLU A 681 3.99 -34.60 24.08
N ARG A 682 3.17 -35.48 23.51
CA ARG A 682 2.20 -35.14 22.48
C ARG A 682 0.81 -35.45 23.00
N PHE A 683 0.00 -34.39 23.05
CA PHE A 683 -1.32 -34.43 23.66
C PHE A 683 -2.40 -34.77 22.64
N ALA A 684 -3.43 -35.46 23.12
CA ALA A 684 -4.67 -35.70 22.41
C ALA A 684 -5.83 -35.68 23.39
N ASP A 685 -6.80 -34.84 23.16
CA ASP A 685 -8.04 -34.76 23.91
C ASP A 685 -9.11 -34.12 23.04
N PRO A 686 -10.17 -34.82 22.63
CA PRO A 686 -11.21 -34.28 21.73
C PRO A 686 -12.03 -33.17 22.41
N ARG A 687 -11.96 -32.97 23.70
CA ARG A 687 -12.60 -31.85 24.40
C ARG A 687 -11.83 -30.54 24.22
N ILE A 688 -10.55 -30.61 23.84
CA ILE A 688 -9.71 -29.40 23.61
C ILE A 688 -9.69 -29.09 22.13
N ARG A 689 -10.02 -27.86 21.79
CA ARG A 689 -10.15 -27.42 20.40
C ARG A 689 -9.54 -26.06 20.19
N MET A 690 -8.89 -25.88 19.04
CA MET A 690 -8.18 -24.65 18.69
C MET A 690 -8.82 -23.97 17.48
N PHE A 691 -9.02 -22.68 17.56
CA PHE A 691 -9.29 -21.79 16.46
C PHE A 691 -8.10 -20.84 16.28
N SER A 692 -7.61 -20.64 15.06
CA SER A 692 -6.51 -19.73 14.80
C SER A 692 -6.95 -18.55 13.95
N THR A 693 -6.64 -17.34 14.39
CA THR A 693 -6.94 -16.09 13.67
C THR A 693 -5.82 -15.67 12.73
N THR A 694 -4.72 -16.39 12.68
CA THR A 694 -3.52 -16.04 11.90
C THR A 694 -3.77 -16.14 10.40
N ARG A 695 -4.16 -15.04 9.75
CA ARG A 695 -4.43 -14.97 8.30
C ARG A 695 -3.62 -13.92 7.55
N LEU A 696 -2.78 -13.16 8.24
CA LEU A 696 -2.03 -12.06 7.59
C LEU A 696 -0.88 -12.53 6.75
N GLU A 697 -0.67 -13.81 6.74
CA GLU A 697 0.56 -14.23 6.23
C GLU A 697 0.47 -15.06 5.00
N ARG A 698 1.40 -14.73 4.17
CA ARG A 698 1.98 -15.64 3.19
C ARG A 698 1.57 -17.08 3.45
N SER A 699 1.20 -17.78 2.44
CA SER A 699 0.87 -19.21 2.36
C SER A 699 1.69 -20.21 3.21
N ALA A 700 2.63 -19.76 4.04
CA ALA A 700 3.41 -20.60 4.96
C ALA A 700 2.70 -20.89 6.30
N PHE A 701 1.73 -20.07 6.69
CA PHE A 701 0.92 -20.28 7.89
C PHE A 701 -0.47 -20.70 7.43
N GLY A 702 -0.68 -21.99 7.34
CA GLY A 702 -1.93 -22.55 6.84
C GLY A 702 -3.16 -21.90 7.50
N THR A 703 -4.12 -21.51 6.68
CA THR A 703 -5.47 -21.17 7.14
C THR A 703 -6.02 -22.41 7.83
N THR A 704 -6.41 -22.29 9.10
CA THR A 704 -7.17 -23.35 9.75
C THR A 704 -8.61 -23.26 9.22
N ASP A 705 -9.11 -24.37 8.69
CA ASP A 705 -10.50 -24.48 8.24
C ASP A 705 -11.46 -24.64 9.45
N GLY A 706 -11.47 -23.65 10.37
CA GLY A 706 -12.32 -23.68 11.55
C GLY A 706 -11.64 -24.20 12.81
N TRP A 707 -12.42 -24.86 13.70
CA TRP A 707 -11.95 -25.40 14.94
C TRP A 707 -11.37 -26.81 14.78
N MET A 708 -10.17 -27.03 15.32
CA MET A 708 -9.49 -28.32 15.26
C MET A 708 -9.41 -28.97 16.65
N PRO A 709 -9.90 -30.19 16.81
CA PRO A 709 -9.65 -30.98 18.01
C PRO A 709 -8.15 -31.26 18.20
N LEU A 710 -7.70 -31.33 19.47
CA LEU A 710 -6.32 -31.63 19.82
C LEU A 710 -6.03 -33.12 19.57
N ASP A 711 -5.10 -33.41 18.70
CA ASP A 711 -4.59 -34.74 18.45
C ASP A 711 -3.04 -34.80 18.52
N LYS A 712 -2.48 -36.01 18.67
CA LYS A 712 -1.04 -36.22 18.81
C LYS A 712 -0.22 -35.73 17.61
N LYS A 713 -0.79 -35.77 16.42
CA LYS A 713 -0.08 -35.42 15.18
C LYS A 713 0.00 -33.92 15.05
N THR A 714 -1.10 -33.21 15.34
CA THR A 714 -1.21 -31.74 15.16
C THR A 714 -0.74 -30.95 16.37
N SER A 715 -0.69 -31.55 17.57
CA SER A 715 -0.32 -30.88 18.85
C SER A 715 1.01 -30.14 18.79
N CYS A 716 1.97 -30.63 17.99
CA CYS A 716 3.28 -29.98 17.85
C CYS A 716 3.21 -28.56 17.23
N ALA A 717 2.16 -28.26 16.45
CA ALA A 717 1.95 -26.95 15.84
C ALA A 717 1.17 -25.96 16.71
N TRP A 718 0.64 -26.39 17.86
CA TRP A 718 -0.08 -25.52 18.78
C TRP A 718 0.89 -24.68 19.62
N SER A 719 0.46 -23.51 20.08
CA SER A 719 1.18 -22.77 21.13
C SER A 719 1.48 -23.69 22.31
N ALA A 720 2.74 -23.79 22.71
CA ALA A 720 3.14 -24.63 23.85
C ALA A 720 2.41 -24.23 25.14
N ILE A 721 2.37 -22.91 25.43
CA ILE A 721 1.66 -22.38 26.59
C ILE A 721 0.16 -22.63 26.46
N GLY A 722 -0.44 -22.33 25.29
CA GLY A 722 -1.86 -22.54 25.09
C GLY A 722 -2.30 -23.99 25.16
N CYS A 723 -1.55 -24.90 24.54
CA CYS A 723 -1.82 -26.33 24.56
C CYS A 723 -1.75 -26.92 25.99
N GLU A 724 -0.63 -26.69 26.70
CA GLU A 724 -0.44 -27.26 28.05
C GLU A 724 -1.39 -26.63 29.09
N THR A 725 -1.71 -25.34 28.97
CA THR A 725 -2.72 -24.69 29.82
C THR A 725 -4.10 -25.31 29.60
N ALA A 726 -4.51 -25.52 28.34
CA ALA A 726 -5.79 -26.13 28.04
C ALA A 726 -5.90 -27.59 28.51
N VAL A 727 -4.83 -28.36 28.35
CA VAL A 727 -4.76 -29.76 28.86
C VAL A 727 -4.97 -29.80 30.38
N ARG A 728 -4.27 -28.96 31.14
CA ARG A 728 -4.39 -28.88 32.61
C ARG A 728 -5.81 -28.44 33.02
N LEU A 729 -6.40 -27.47 32.31
CA LEU A 729 -7.74 -26.98 32.59
C LEU A 729 -8.80 -28.06 32.30
N ALA A 730 -8.73 -28.73 31.15
CA ALA A 730 -9.64 -29.81 30.79
C ALA A 730 -9.53 -31.01 31.77
N GLN A 731 -8.33 -31.33 32.26
CA GLN A 731 -8.09 -32.38 33.28
C GLN A 731 -8.68 -31.97 34.62
N ALA A 732 -8.47 -30.74 35.04
CA ALA A 732 -8.94 -30.26 36.37
C ALA A 732 -10.46 -30.11 36.44
N THR A 733 -11.10 -29.70 35.31
CA THR A 733 -12.53 -29.36 35.29
C THR A 733 -13.43 -30.41 34.66
N GLY A 734 -12.88 -31.33 33.88
CA GLY A 734 -13.64 -32.28 33.08
C GLY A 734 -14.39 -31.65 31.90
N ARG A 735 -14.28 -30.32 31.68
CA ARG A 735 -15.01 -29.57 30.66
C ARG A 735 -14.26 -29.50 29.36
N ALA A 736 -14.99 -29.15 28.30
CA ALA A 736 -14.35 -28.77 27.04
C ALA A 736 -13.61 -27.42 27.17
N VAL A 737 -12.48 -27.30 26.44
CA VAL A 737 -11.67 -26.10 26.42
C VAL A 737 -11.45 -25.65 24.97
N GLY A 738 -11.91 -24.45 24.63
CA GLY A 738 -11.61 -23.76 23.39
C GLY A 738 -10.37 -22.87 23.55
N VAL A 739 -9.48 -22.90 22.57
CA VAL A 739 -8.29 -22.03 22.54
C VAL A 739 -8.35 -21.20 21.28
N ILE A 740 -8.49 -19.90 21.42
CA ILE A 740 -8.39 -18.94 20.31
C ILE A 740 -6.96 -18.42 20.27
N ASN A 741 -6.23 -18.76 19.20
CA ASN A 741 -4.88 -18.27 18.96
C ASN A 741 -4.91 -16.94 18.23
N CYS A 742 -4.45 -15.87 18.88
CA CYS A 742 -4.44 -14.49 18.41
C CYS A 742 -3.08 -13.85 18.68
N TYR A 743 -2.05 -14.30 17.96
CA TYR A 743 -0.68 -13.88 18.16
C TYR A 743 0.08 -13.67 16.86
N GLN A 744 1.12 -12.82 16.92
CA GLN A 744 2.02 -12.53 15.82
C GLN A 744 3.42 -12.24 16.35
N GLY A 745 4.42 -13.02 15.92
CA GLY A 745 5.82 -12.79 16.27
C GLY A 745 6.31 -11.40 15.91
N ALA A 746 7.18 -10.81 16.74
CA ALA A 746 7.74 -9.48 16.57
C ALA A 746 6.69 -8.37 16.38
N SER A 747 5.53 -8.45 17.05
CA SER A 747 4.47 -7.45 16.98
C SER A 747 4.57 -6.43 18.12
N VAL A 748 4.26 -5.18 17.82
CA VAL A 748 4.09 -4.08 18.79
C VAL A 748 2.66 -3.99 19.29
N VAL A 749 2.44 -3.46 20.50
CA VAL A 749 1.11 -3.36 21.11
C VAL A 749 0.16 -2.47 20.29
N GLU A 750 0.68 -1.45 19.62
CA GLU A 750 -0.07 -0.53 18.74
C GLU A 750 -0.78 -1.23 17.58
N ALA A 751 -0.19 -2.31 17.08
CA ALA A 751 -0.81 -3.12 16.03
C ALA A 751 -2.08 -3.85 16.51
N TRP A 752 -2.21 -4.08 17.81
CA TRP A 752 -3.32 -4.76 18.48
C TRP A 752 -4.39 -3.81 19.05
N MET A 753 -4.21 -2.50 18.90
CA MET A 753 -5.18 -1.46 19.25
C MET A 753 -5.98 -1.06 18.00
N PRO A 754 -7.26 -0.62 18.10
CA PRO A 754 -7.88 0.05 16.95
C PRO A 754 -7.00 1.19 16.43
N ARG A 755 -6.86 1.32 15.12
CA ARG A 755 -5.97 2.30 14.51
C ARG A 755 -6.21 3.73 15.05
N LYS A 756 -7.48 4.14 15.15
CA LYS A 756 -7.84 5.46 15.70
C LYS A 756 -7.37 5.67 17.15
N LEU A 757 -7.36 4.61 17.94
CA LEU A 757 -6.84 4.65 19.31
C LEU A 757 -5.32 4.74 19.30
N ALA A 758 -4.65 3.87 18.55
CA ALA A 758 -3.19 3.81 18.45
C ALA A 758 -2.58 5.13 17.95
N LEU A 759 -3.25 5.84 17.04
CA LEU A 759 -2.81 7.13 16.50
C LEU A 759 -3.02 8.34 17.43
N GLN A 760 -3.59 8.17 18.62
CA GLN A 760 -3.74 9.28 19.55
C GLN A 760 -2.34 9.85 19.93
N LYS A 761 -2.21 11.19 19.93
CA LYS A 761 -0.94 11.90 20.18
C LYS A 761 -0.20 11.41 21.42
N ARG A 762 -0.93 11.04 22.48
CA ARG A 762 -0.34 10.53 23.74
C ARG A 762 0.40 9.20 23.59
N PHE A 763 0.20 8.46 22.51
CA PHE A 763 0.84 7.16 22.25
C PHE A 763 1.95 7.25 21.21
N GLN A 764 2.15 8.41 20.58
CA GLN A 764 3.15 8.59 19.53
C GLN A 764 4.51 8.97 20.10
N LEU A 765 5.54 8.31 19.62
CA LEU A 765 6.94 8.62 19.87
C LEU A 765 7.67 8.81 18.52
N PRO A 766 8.79 9.54 18.51
CA PRO A 766 9.65 9.61 17.34
C PRO A 766 10.15 8.22 16.91
N ALA A 767 10.32 7.99 15.62
CA ALA A 767 10.69 6.69 15.06
C ALA A 767 12.03 6.14 15.58
N ASP A 768 12.96 7.02 15.97
CA ASP A 768 14.25 6.64 16.57
C ASP A 768 14.12 6.12 18.01
N LYS A 769 12.96 6.32 18.64
CA LYS A 769 12.64 5.86 20.00
C LYS A 769 11.82 4.58 20.04
N CYS A 770 11.38 4.06 18.91
CA CYS A 770 10.57 2.84 18.81
C CYS A 770 11.37 1.69 18.20
N ALA A 771 11.16 0.45 18.69
CA ALA A 771 11.73 -0.73 18.06
C ALA A 771 11.16 -0.95 16.65
N HIS A 772 9.84 -0.80 16.52
CA HIS A 772 9.13 -0.84 15.24
C HIS A 772 8.21 0.38 15.14
N HIS A 773 8.32 1.11 14.06
CA HIS A 773 7.50 2.29 13.80
C HIS A 773 6.86 2.17 12.41
N GLU A 774 5.67 2.73 12.21
CA GLU A 774 4.97 2.69 10.91
C GLU A 774 5.82 3.18 9.74
N ASP A 775 6.68 4.18 9.99
CA ASP A 775 7.56 4.77 8.98
C ASP A 775 8.88 4.02 8.78
N ARG A 776 9.15 2.99 9.57
CA ARG A 776 10.31 2.13 9.37
C ARG A 776 10.03 1.04 8.35
N GLU A 777 11.04 0.72 7.57
CA GLU A 777 11.02 -0.36 6.59
C GLU A 777 11.84 -1.53 7.11
N ASP A 778 11.26 -2.27 7.99
CA ASP A 778 11.79 -3.55 8.40
C ASP A 778 10.92 -4.71 7.90
N LEU A 779 11.41 -5.92 8.10
CA LEU A 779 10.70 -7.14 7.75
C LEU A 779 9.30 -7.21 8.40
N TYR A 780 9.12 -6.53 9.52
CA TYR A 780 7.94 -6.58 10.36
C TYR A 780 6.93 -5.46 10.08
N SER A 781 7.23 -4.53 9.18
CA SER A 781 6.36 -3.40 8.84
C SER A 781 4.99 -3.82 8.31
N LEU A 782 4.86 -5.04 7.77
CA LEU A 782 3.61 -5.58 7.25
C LEU A 782 2.52 -5.71 8.30
N TRP A 783 2.87 -6.10 9.53
CA TRP A 783 1.92 -6.30 10.62
C TRP A 783 2.07 -5.31 11.77
N ASN A 784 3.16 -4.55 11.84
CA ASN A 784 3.40 -3.54 12.88
C ASN A 784 2.82 -2.14 12.56
N ARG A 785 1.93 -2.05 11.59
CA ARG A 785 1.13 -0.84 11.40
C ARG A 785 0.08 -0.71 12.50
N ASN A 786 -0.16 0.52 12.92
CA ASN A 786 -1.18 0.83 13.91
C ASN A 786 -2.54 0.21 13.54
N GLY A 787 -3.07 -0.63 14.43
CA GLY A 787 -4.36 -1.30 14.24
C GLY A 787 -4.38 -2.53 13.34
N ARG A 788 -3.29 -2.89 12.71
CA ARG A 788 -3.27 -3.93 11.68
C ARG A 788 -3.67 -5.32 12.21
N LEU A 789 -3.14 -5.72 13.34
CA LEU A 789 -3.46 -7.02 13.96
C LEU A 789 -4.82 -7.00 14.65
N TYR A 790 -5.23 -5.86 15.19
CA TYR A 790 -6.57 -5.67 15.67
C TYR A 790 -7.60 -5.90 14.55
N GLU A 791 -7.45 -5.26 13.40
CA GLU A 791 -8.36 -5.39 12.26
C GLU A 791 -8.35 -6.79 11.64
N ARG A 792 -7.21 -7.46 11.60
CA ARG A 792 -7.06 -8.72 10.86
C ARG A 792 -7.14 -9.98 11.70
N GLN A 793 -6.81 -9.92 12.97
CA GLN A 793 -6.83 -11.08 13.87
C GLN A 793 -7.89 -10.95 14.95
N PHE A 794 -7.85 -9.89 15.75
CA PHE A 794 -8.79 -9.71 16.84
C PHE A 794 -10.25 -9.60 16.35
N SER A 795 -10.50 -8.89 15.26
CA SER A 795 -11.86 -8.72 14.70
C SER A 795 -12.54 -10.05 14.32
N ALA A 796 -11.79 -11.11 14.08
CA ALA A 796 -12.34 -12.42 13.74
C ALA A 796 -13.20 -13.02 14.86
N PHE A 797 -12.97 -12.62 16.12
CA PHE A 797 -13.74 -13.07 17.28
C PHE A 797 -14.28 -11.93 18.17
N ALA A 798 -14.19 -10.68 17.72
CA ALA A 798 -14.80 -9.55 18.44
C ALA A 798 -16.30 -9.81 18.67
N GLY A 799 -16.74 -9.68 19.92
CA GLY A 799 -18.10 -10.03 20.32
C GLY A 799 -18.33 -11.50 20.63
N PHE A 800 -17.35 -12.39 20.45
CA PHE A 800 -17.45 -13.80 20.85
C PHE A 800 -17.18 -13.93 22.36
N PRO A 801 -18.08 -14.55 23.15
CA PRO A 801 -17.89 -14.69 24.60
C PRO A 801 -16.68 -15.61 24.92
N VAL A 802 -15.81 -15.13 25.81
CA VAL A 802 -14.61 -15.87 26.24
C VAL A 802 -14.47 -15.84 27.77
N ALA A 803 -13.73 -16.78 28.34
CA ALA A 803 -13.47 -16.86 29.78
C ALA A 803 -12.39 -15.86 30.22
N SER A 804 -11.29 -15.78 29.46
CA SER A 804 -10.16 -14.90 29.78
C SER A 804 -9.26 -14.67 28.56
N VAL A 805 -8.44 -13.63 28.65
CA VAL A 805 -7.35 -13.34 27.70
C VAL A 805 -6.00 -13.47 28.37
N SER A 806 -5.10 -14.23 27.78
CA SER A 806 -3.70 -14.34 28.19
C SER A 806 -2.83 -13.59 27.18
N TRP A 807 -2.07 -12.60 27.69
CA TRP A 807 -1.30 -11.67 26.87
C TRP A 807 0.20 -11.81 27.14
N TYR A 808 0.99 -12.28 26.15
CA TYR A 808 2.44 -12.39 26.22
C TYR A 808 3.10 -11.62 25.10
N GLN A 809 3.42 -10.34 25.36
CA GLN A 809 3.99 -9.40 24.38
C GLN A 809 4.73 -8.30 25.16
N GLY A 810 5.63 -7.59 24.52
CA GLY A 810 6.36 -6.46 25.05
C GLY A 810 7.77 -6.34 24.52
N GLU A 811 8.35 -7.42 24.02
CA GLU A 811 9.72 -7.48 23.49
C GLU A 811 9.90 -6.47 22.35
N SER A 812 8.92 -6.34 21.47
CA SER A 812 8.95 -5.41 20.35
C SER A 812 8.65 -3.95 20.74
N ASN A 813 8.34 -3.67 22.00
CA ASN A 813 8.17 -2.31 22.53
C ASN A 813 9.31 -1.92 23.49
N SER A 814 10.47 -2.53 23.37
CA SER A 814 11.68 -2.25 24.17
C SER A 814 12.76 -1.53 23.37
N GLY A 815 12.40 -0.70 22.39
CA GLY A 815 13.34 0.06 21.56
C GLY A 815 14.02 1.22 22.31
N SER A 816 13.35 1.77 23.32
CA SER A 816 13.88 2.81 24.21
C SER A 816 13.23 2.74 25.59
N ILE A 817 13.81 3.43 26.58
CA ILE A 817 13.21 3.57 27.92
C ILE A 817 11.86 4.29 27.81
N GLU A 818 11.77 5.30 26.95
CA GLU A 818 10.55 6.06 26.70
C GLU A 818 9.43 5.15 26.15
N GLU A 819 9.76 4.30 25.19
CA GLU A 819 8.81 3.32 24.60
C GLU A 819 8.34 2.33 25.64
N GLY A 820 9.29 1.71 26.40
CA GLY A 820 8.98 0.76 27.46
C GLY A 820 8.17 1.35 28.60
N THR A 821 8.37 2.64 28.93
CA THR A 821 7.59 3.33 29.95
C THR A 821 6.17 3.64 29.46
N LEU A 822 6.03 4.06 28.19
CA LEU A 822 4.72 4.36 27.57
C LEU A 822 3.89 3.09 27.36
N TYR A 823 4.51 1.93 27.35
CA TYR A 823 3.85 0.64 27.16
C TYR A 823 2.70 0.41 28.17
N ALA A 824 2.83 0.88 29.42
CA ALA A 824 1.77 0.75 30.41
C ALA A 824 0.46 1.42 29.97
N GLU A 825 0.55 2.64 29.43
CA GLU A 825 -0.63 3.38 29.01
C GLU A 825 -1.24 2.77 27.71
N LYS A 826 -0.42 2.28 26.80
CA LYS A 826 -0.84 1.57 25.60
C LYS A 826 -1.54 0.26 25.92
N LEU A 827 -0.91 -0.58 26.77
CA LEU A 827 -1.48 -1.87 27.20
C LEU A 827 -2.80 -1.68 27.95
N LYS A 828 -2.88 -0.71 28.86
CA LYS A 828 -4.12 -0.35 29.55
C LYS A 828 -5.23 0.05 28.56
N ALA A 829 -4.90 0.87 27.57
CA ALA A 829 -5.86 1.31 26.56
C ALA A 829 -6.33 0.15 25.66
N MET A 830 -5.41 -0.73 25.25
CA MET A 830 -5.74 -1.95 24.51
C MET A 830 -6.67 -2.86 25.29
N ILE A 831 -6.36 -3.17 26.56
CA ILE A 831 -7.20 -4.01 27.43
C ILE A 831 -8.61 -3.40 27.58
N GLY A 832 -8.71 -2.09 27.80
CA GLY A 832 -9.98 -1.40 27.89
C GLY A 832 -10.82 -1.57 26.62
N GLN A 833 -10.20 -1.35 25.46
CA GLN A 833 -10.88 -1.51 24.18
C GLN A 833 -11.28 -2.96 23.89
N TRP A 834 -10.40 -3.94 24.13
CA TRP A 834 -10.73 -5.35 23.91
C TRP A 834 -11.90 -5.81 24.80
N ARG A 835 -11.99 -5.29 26.04
CA ARG A 835 -13.14 -5.56 26.93
C ARG A 835 -14.45 -4.99 26.40
N GLU A 836 -14.39 -3.79 25.81
CA GLU A 836 -15.57 -3.18 25.14
C GLU A 836 -16.00 -4.02 23.93
N ASP A 837 -15.07 -4.41 23.08
CA ASP A 837 -15.35 -5.14 21.85
C ASP A 837 -15.77 -6.60 22.09
N LEU A 838 -15.29 -7.20 23.18
CA LEU A 838 -15.73 -8.53 23.65
C LEU A 838 -16.99 -8.46 24.51
N LEU A 839 -17.54 -7.26 24.71
CA LEU A 839 -18.77 -6.98 25.45
C LEU A 839 -18.72 -7.45 26.93
N ASP A 840 -17.52 -7.52 27.50
CA ASP A 840 -17.31 -7.88 28.91
C ASP A 840 -16.27 -6.97 29.57
N LYS A 841 -16.76 -5.90 30.23
CA LYS A 841 -15.90 -4.90 30.90
C LYS A 841 -15.08 -5.47 32.07
N THR A 842 -15.44 -6.65 32.54
CA THR A 842 -14.79 -7.33 33.66
C THR A 842 -13.90 -8.49 33.22
N LEU A 843 -13.82 -8.75 31.93
CA LEU A 843 -13.08 -9.89 31.37
C LEU A 843 -11.66 -9.98 31.98
N PRO A 844 -11.29 -11.14 32.57
CA PRO A 844 -9.96 -11.33 33.12
C PRO A 844 -8.87 -11.28 32.05
N PHE A 845 -7.79 -10.55 32.38
CA PHE A 845 -6.56 -10.53 31.57
C PHE A 845 -5.39 -11.04 32.40
N HIS A 846 -4.66 -11.99 31.83
CA HIS A 846 -3.45 -12.54 32.42
C HIS A 846 -2.26 -12.05 31.61
N VAL A 847 -1.52 -11.06 32.12
CA VAL A 847 -0.33 -10.50 31.47
C VAL A 847 0.88 -11.36 31.90
N LEU A 848 1.48 -12.05 30.90
CA LEU A 848 2.71 -12.79 31.12
C LEU A 848 3.88 -11.81 31.05
N GLN A 849 4.62 -11.70 32.12
CA GLN A 849 5.78 -10.81 32.23
C GLN A 849 6.88 -11.25 31.27
N LEU A 850 7.59 -10.29 30.67
CA LEU A 850 8.80 -10.62 29.90
C LEU A 850 9.80 -11.34 30.80
N ALA A 851 10.46 -12.36 30.26
CA ALA A 851 11.55 -13.05 30.93
C ALA A 851 12.70 -12.09 31.30
N ALA A 852 13.63 -12.50 32.13
CA ALA A 852 14.84 -11.75 32.39
C ALA A 852 15.60 -11.51 31.06
N ASP A 853 16.10 -10.30 30.84
CA ASP A 853 16.94 -10.04 29.68
C ASP A 853 18.31 -10.66 29.88
N THR A 854 18.60 -11.64 29.06
CA THR A 854 19.85 -12.38 29.12
C THR A 854 20.75 -12.18 27.93
N THR A 855 20.35 -11.28 26.99
CA THR A 855 21.09 -11.07 25.76
C THR A 855 22.31 -10.17 25.95
N GLY A 856 22.50 -9.55 27.14
CA GLY A 856 23.60 -8.62 27.43
C GLY A 856 23.64 -7.38 26.54
N GLY A 857 22.52 -7.09 25.85
CA GLY A 857 22.43 -6.03 24.88
C GLY A 857 22.28 -4.63 25.48
N SER A 858 22.50 -3.61 24.67
CA SER A 858 22.46 -2.19 25.05
C SER A 858 21.11 -1.68 25.54
N ASN A 859 20.04 -2.48 25.47
CA ASN A 859 18.65 -2.12 25.76
C ASN A 859 18.08 -2.68 27.06
N HIS A 860 18.93 -3.17 27.99
CA HIS A 860 18.49 -3.76 29.26
C HIS A 860 17.54 -2.82 30.05
N ALA A 861 17.82 -1.54 30.07
CA ALA A 861 16.96 -0.55 30.73
C ALA A 861 15.58 -0.40 30.06
N ALA A 862 15.50 -0.44 28.74
CA ALA A 862 14.24 -0.40 28.00
C ALA A 862 13.40 -1.66 28.23
N TRP A 863 14.03 -2.82 28.24
CA TRP A 863 13.38 -4.09 28.58
C TRP A 863 12.77 -4.07 29.98
N ASN A 864 13.54 -3.60 30.97
CA ASN A 864 13.05 -3.45 32.34
C ASN A 864 11.92 -2.43 32.46
N ALA A 865 11.93 -1.36 31.65
CA ALA A 865 10.83 -0.40 31.59
C ALA A 865 9.52 -1.06 31.12
N VAL A 866 9.58 -1.98 30.14
CA VAL A 866 8.42 -2.79 29.73
C VAL A 866 7.96 -3.69 30.88
N LYS A 867 8.85 -4.41 31.56
CA LYS A 867 8.49 -5.27 32.71
C LYS A 867 7.80 -4.47 33.82
N THR A 868 8.35 -3.30 34.18
CA THR A 868 7.75 -2.38 35.14
C THR A 868 6.37 -1.90 34.69
N SER A 869 6.20 -1.65 33.40
CA SER A 869 4.93 -1.28 32.80
C SER A 869 3.90 -2.40 32.90
N GLN A 870 4.29 -3.65 32.68
CA GLN A 870 3.42 -4.83 32.88
C GLN A 870 2.96 -4.97 34.33
N GLU A 871 3.86 -4.77 35.31
CA GLU A 871 3.55 -4.76 36.74
C GLU A 871 2.58 -3.62 37.11
N LYS A 872 2.83 -2.41 36.60
CA LYS A 872 1.95 -1.25 36.78
C LYS A 872 0.54 -1.53 36.28
N VAL A 873 0.40 -2.11 35.08
CA VAL A 873 -0.93 -2.44 34.54
C VAL A 873 -1.64 -3.48 35.41
N ALA A 874 -0.94 -4.54 35.80
CA ALA A 874 -1.52 -5.60 36.64
C ALA A 874 -1.95 -5.10 38.04
N THR A 875 -1.28 -4.08 38.58
CA THR A 875 -1.62 -3.49 39.88
C THR A 875 -2.69 -2.40 39.81
N THR A 876 -2.85 -1.74 38.65
CA THR A 876 -3.72 -0.56 38.55
C THR A 876 -5.01 -0.81 37.76
N VAL A 877 -5.07 -1.90 36.97
CA VAL A 877 -6.26 -2.23 36.16
C VAL A 877 -7.02 -3.39 36.79
N PRO A 878 -8.26 -3.20 37.22
CA PRO A 878 -9.07 -4.27 37.83
C PRO A 878 -9.19 -5.49 36.90
N GLY A 879 -9.12 -6.71 37.49
CA GLY A 879 -9.22 -7.96 36.70
C GLY A 879 -8.03 -8.26 35.81
N VAL A 880 -6.91 -7.55 35.94
CA VAL A 880 -5.63 -7.87 35.30
C VAL A 880 -4.70 -8.50 36.32
N THR A 881 -4.07 -9.63 35.95
CA THR A 881 -3.10 -10.32 36.81
C THR A 881 -1.75 -10.44 36.12
N LEU A 882 -0.67 -10.42 36.88
CA LEU A 882 0.68 -10.63 36.36
C LEU A 882 1.09 -12.09 36.55
N VAL A 883 1.41 -12.77 35.48
CA VAL A 883 2.05 -14.09 35.51
C VAL A 883 3.56 -13.88 35.40
N ARG A 884 4.25 -13.94 36.57
CA ARG A 884 5.71 -13.74 36.62
C ARG A 884 6.44 -14.87 35.92
N THR A 885 7.56 -14.58 35.28
CA THR A 885 8.35 -15.54 34.52
C THR A 885 9.84 -15.56 34.89
N ASP A 886 10.36 -14.58 35.63
CA ASP A 886 11.77 -14.40 35.95
C ASP A 886 12.41 -15.61 36.66
N ASP A 887 11.64 -16.26 37.53
CA ASP A 887 12.10 -17.40 38.37
C ASP A 887 11.93 -18.76 37.66
N ILE A 888 11.32 -18.76 36.47
CA ILE A 888 11.00 -20.01 35.76
C ILE A 888 11.58 -20.08 34.34
N CYS A 889 12.10 -18.97 33.82
CA CYS A 889 12.78 -18.91 32.53
C CYS A 889 14.30 -19.12 32.70
N GLU A 890 14.89 -19.83 31.74
CA GLU A 890 16.35 -20.05 31.73
C GLU A 890 17.05 -18.74 31.23
N PRO A 891 17.94 -18.17 32.07
CA PRO A 891 18.59 -16.90 31.76
C PRO A 891 19.49 -16.90 30.49
N ASP A 892 20.01 -18.05 30.11
CA ASP A 892 21.00 -18.22 29.04
C ASP A 892 20.41 -18.68 27.70
N LYS A 893 19.07 -18.69 27.57
CA LYS A 893 18.35 -19.19 26.40
C LYS A 893 17.78 -18.07 25.50
N GLY A 894 18.22 -16.85 25.71
CA GLY A 894 17.79 -15.69 24.93
C GLY A 894 16.35 -15.26 25.20
N ILE A 895 15.78 -14.47 24.28
CA ILE A 895 14.42 -13.90 24.41
C ILE A 895 13.29 -14.93 24.27
N HIS A 896 13.59 -16.15 23.82
CA HIS A 896 12.61 -17.22 23.63
C HIS A 896 12.96 -18.44 24.53
N PRO A 897 12.75 -18.38 25.88
CA PRO A 897 13.01 -19.52 26.74
C PRO A 897 12.23 -20.76 26.25
N PRO A 898 12.88 -21.90 25.97
CA PRO A 898 12.21 -23.06 25.40
C PRO A 898 11.35 -23.86 26.39
N THR A 899 11.55 -23.66 27.69
CA THR A 899 10.78 -24.35 28.75
C THR A 899 9.46 -23.60 29.00
N LYS A 900 8.45 -23.90 28.17
CA LYS A 900 7.13 -23.27 28.26
C LYS A 900 6.20 -23.93 29.29
N SER A 901 6.45 -25.18 29.67
CA SER A 901 5.56 -25.95 30.53
C SER A 901 5.36 -25.31 31.93
N ARG A 902 6.41 -24.76 32.53
CA ARG A 902 6.33 -24.08 33.84
C ARG A 902 5.54 -22.78 33.76
N ILE A 903 5.64 -22.08 32.59
CA ILE A 903 4.81 -20.90 32.35
C ILE A 903 3.35 -21.29 32.21
N ALA A 904 3.06 -22.37 31.46
CA ALA A 904 1.70 -22.88 31.28
C ALA A 904 1.07 -23.34 32.60
N GLU A 905 1.85 -23.98 33.48
CA GLU A 905 1.40 -24.39 34.82
C GLU A 905 1.02 -23.17 35.68
N ARG A 906 1.85 -22.15 35.68
CA ARG A 906 1.57 -20.92 36.44
C ARG A 906 0.37 -20.19 35.86
N LEU A 907 0.28 -20.08 34.55
CA LEU A 907 -0.87 -19.48 33.87
C LEU A 907 -2.17 -20.23 34.16
N PHE A 908 -2.13 -21.57 34.09
CA PHE A 908 -3.27 -22.41 34.47
C PHE A 908 -3.75 -22.06 35.90
N SER A 909 -2.83 -21.93 36.87
CA SER A 909 -3.17 -21.61 38.26
C SER A 909 -3.87 -20.24 38.39
N HIS A 910 -3.48 -19.27 37.56
CA HIS A 910 -4.18 -17.95 37.50
C HIS A 910 -5.57 -18.08 36.88
N ILE A 911 -5.68 -18.72 35.70
CA ILE A 911 -6.95 -18.92 35.01
C ILE A 911 -7.95 -19.67 35.87
N PHE A 912 -7.52 -20.78 36.52
CA PHE A 912 -8.36 -21.62 37.32
C PHE A 912 -9.04 -20.87 38.50
N ARG A 913 -8.33 -19.95 39.16
CA ARG A 913 -8.85 -19.11 40.23
C ARG A 913 -9.89 -18.09 39.78
N PHE A 914 -9.90 -17.68 38.50
CA PHE A 914 -10.81 -16.66 38.00
C PHE A 914 -12.00 -17.25 37.24
N VAL A 915 -11.87 -18.45 36.70
CA VAL A 915 -12.90 -19.11 35.88
C VAL A 915 -13.71 -20.09 36.71
N HIS A 916 -13.14 -20.61 37.79
CA HIS A 916 -13.70 -21.59 38.70
C HIS A 916 -13.56 -21.20 40.18
#